data_2f8321fe78f244154f006b75ba4ea7d2
#
_entry.id   2f8321fe78f244154f006b75ba4ea7d2
#
_cell.length_a   1.000
_cell.length_b   1.000
_cell.length_c   1.000
_cell.angle_alpha   90.00
_cell.angle_beta   90.00
_cell.angle_gamma   90.00
#
_symmetry.space_group_name_H-M   'P 1'
#
loop_
_entity.id
_entity.type
_entity.pdbx_description
1 polymer ?
#
loop_
_entity_poly.entity_id
_entity_poly.type
_entity_poly.pdbx_seq_one_letter_code
_entity_poly.pdbx_strand_id
1 'polypeptide(L)'
;MFGFRKRTVRSALLVLVVLQIVGCSSPEDRAQNYYDQGMKLLSKHENAKAAIELRNAVRLKKNMIGAWKALAEIDEAARNWPGVVTDMREIVELAPNDVSARLKLARLLLLAGSSDEALRLANAGIDLDNRNADLHALKAAISFKQNDRAEAVREAQTALELDPANADALMVLAVDRLGRGDATGALALLEGAFVANAKDNGNNNLGLQLLRIKLFGQTGDFNSVELALKKLVELTPQEPGYRKLLINFYVEQRRIEDAEGEMRAFAAANPADSTATLDLIRFLYAIKRAPAAARQELNARISAGGEVFPLQIALAEMDLAEGNLTDGKQSLENLVNTGKSAENVRTARITLGQMYLGQRNFGRAETLANDILRDDPHNVAALKLRASVRIERAQLDAAVADLLDALNHQPRSTEIMSLLATAYERSGLIELADKQFADATKASDFDAKVGLEYVGFLQRRGSIARAEDILAGLNNRRPNDIQVLSTLAQVRLARQNWIGAQEIAESIRRIGNNGAAADQILGTALIGRNKYDEAIAAFQNAYNADPTAAQPINSLVGALLKANKKDQAAVFLKSVLAKNPGDANALVLQGSTQLASGAADQALKSFLAAVNAQPKHAAGYQALAEFHLGQKNYDEAIKVVRTGLQQQPDSMALHIILAGALERKGDYEGAISEYELMADKQPGNLIVANNLASLLLDRRTDKASLKKAQSLAAVLRKSQIPQFKDTLGWLSYLQGDYRTAVSLSEEAAAALPDQPAVRYHLGMGYISTNQPDKASEQLKKALELAPNNELAEAIRNALQKLGS
;
A
#
# COMPACT_ATOMS: atom_id res chain seq x y z
N MET A 1 -0.32 3.67 91.85
CA MET A 1 0.65 3.50 92.96
C MET A 1 2.03 3.79 92.38
N PHE A 2 2.53 4.82 92.87
CA PHE A 2 3.86 5.20 93.40
C PHE A 2 5.07 4.57 92.59
N GLY A 3 6.14 5.27 92.26
CA GLY A 3 6.66 6.52 92.79
C GLY A 3 7.82 7.15 92.01
N PHE A 4 7.91 8.34 92.22
CA PHE A 4 8.94 9.29 92.02
C PHE A 4 10.38 8.87 92.37
N ARG A 5 11.43 9.27 91.59
CA ARG A 5 12.33 10.36 92.00
C ARG A 5 13.53 10.54 91.05
N LYS A 6 13.64 11.73 90.49
CA LYS A 6 14.81 12.64 90.44
C LYS A 6 16.18 12.04 90.10
N ARG A 7 16.74 12.38 89.00
CA ARG A 7 18.06 13.01 88.88
C ARG A 7 18.06 14.05 87.72
N THR A 8 18.00 15.23 88.13
CA THR A 8 18.08 16.50 87.46
C THR A 8 19.49 16.82 87.05
N VAL A 9 19.59 17.62 85.95
CA VAL A 9 20.54 18.71 85.78
C VAL A 9 22.02 18.33 85.68
N ARG A 10 22.48 17.97 84.44
CA ARG A 10 23.86 18.28 84.02
C ARG A 10 24.08 18.01 82.55
N SER A 11 23.01 17.88 81.72
CA SER A 11 23.12 17.69 80.28
C SER A 11 22.56 18.86 79.44
N ALA A 12 22.24 19.97 80.02
CA ALA A 12 21.68 21.13 79.33
C ALA A 12 22.70 22.18 78.86
N LEU A 13 23.99 21.97 79.12
CA LEU A 13 25.03 22.96 78.69
C LEU A 13 25.97 22.43 77.58
N LEU A 14 25.83 21.15 77.13
CA LEU A 14 26.62 20.64 76.03
C LEU A 14 25.87 20.51 74.71
N VAL A 15 24.56 20.76 74.69
CA VAL A 15 23.72 20.80 73.48
C VAL A 15 23.58 22.17 72.88
N LEU A 16 23.92 23.25 73.61
CA LEU A 16 23.85 24.63 73.13
C LEU A 16 25.15 25.14 72.48
N VAL A 17 26.23 24.37 72.47
CA VAL A 17 27.48 24.75 71.74
C VAL A 17 27.66 23.96 70.46
N VAL A 18 26.90 22.89 70.17
CA VAL A 18 26.96 22.17 68.90
C VAL A 18 25.92 22.69 67.89
N LEU A 19 25.01 23.55 68.25
CA LEU A 19 23.95 24.15 67.39
C LEU A 19 24.34 25.53 66.83
N GLN A 20 25.56 25.98 66.95
CA GLN A 20 26.08 27.27 66.39
C GLN A 20 27.16 27.15 65.33
N ILE A 21 27.39 25.91 64.79
CA ILE A 21 28.25 25.74 63.56
C ILE A 21 27.53 24.97 62.48
N VAL A 22 26.19 25.15 62.31
CA VAL A 22 25.55 25.03 61.02
C VAL A 22 25.53 26.43 60.48
N GLY A 23 26.67 26.80 59.87
CA GLY A 23 26.76 28.06 59.16
C GLY A 23 25.65 28.19 58.11
N CYS A 24 24.92 29.28 58.12
CA CYS A 24 24.08 29.67 57.04
C CYS A 24 24.98 29.78 55.79
N SER A 25 25.14 28.66 55.04
CA SER A 25 25.74 28.71 53.73
C SER A 25 24.82 29.62 52.89
N SER A 26 25.41 30.66 52.31
CA SER A 26 24.68 31.57 51.40
C SER A 26 23.98 30.73 50.29
N PRO A 27 22.94 31.27 49.66
CA PRO A 27 22.39 30.61 48.48
C PRO A 27 23.44 30.33 47.42
N GLU A 28 24.45 31.16 47.32
CA GLU A 28 25.61 31.05 46.46
C GLU A 28 26.50 29.83 46.83
N ASP A 29 26.82 29.66 48.09
CA ASP A 29 27.63 28.54 48.59
C ASP A 29 26.88 27.20 48.35
N ARG A 30 25.59 27.19 48.56
CA ARG A 30 24.74 26.03 48.28
C ARG A 30 24.68 25.71 46.79
N ALA A 31 24.58 26.74 45.94
CA ALA A 31 24.61 26.56 44.48
C ALA A 31 25.94 25.97 44.03
N GLN A 32 27.07 26.46 44.56
CA GLN A 32 28.40 25.94 44.27
C GLN A 32 28.54 24.48 44.73
N ASN A 33 28.06 24.12 45.92
CA ASN A 33 28.09 22.73 46.41
C ASN A 33 27.31 21.79 45.49
N TYR A 34 26.10 22.21 45.06
CA TYR A 34 25.31 21.42 44.11
C TYR A 34 26.05 21.27 42.75
N TYR A 35 26.67 22.33 42.26
CA TYR A 35 27.48 22.26 41.04
C TYR A 35 28.65 21.27 41.18
N ASP A 36 29.40 21.34 42.24
CA ASP A 36 30.58 20.48 42.48
C ASP A 36 30.16 19.01 42.63
N GLN A 37 29.03 18.74 43.31
CA GLN A 37 28.43 17.40 43.41
C GLN A 37 27.98 16.91 42.05
N GLY A 38 27.31 17.76 41.26
CA GLY A 38 26.88 17.45 39.91
C GLY A 38 28.04 17.08 39.00
N MET A 39 29.13 17.87 39.01
CA MET A 39 30.32 17.59 38.22
C MET A 39 31.03 16.31 38.68
N LYS A 40 31.05 16.01 39.96
CA LYS A 40 31.58 14.75 40.50
C LYS A 40 30.75 13.53 40.07
N LEU A 41 29.43 13.64 39.98
CA LEU A 41 28.55 12.60 39.47
C LEU A 41 28.73 12.43 37.98
N LEU A 42 28.88 13.52 37.24
CA LEU A 42 29.14 13.50 35.80
C LEU A 42 30.43 12.77 35.47
N SER A 43 31.52 13.03 36.24
CA SER A 43 32.78 12.29 36.06
C SER A 43 32.73 10.81 36.37
N LYS A 44 31.65 10.34 37.06
CA LYS A 44 31.35 8.93 37.33
C LYS A 44 30.32 8.34 36.33
N HIS A 45 29.98 9.09 35.29
CA HIS A 45 28.92 8.72 34.30
C HIS A 45 27.53 8.51 34.92
N GLU A 46 27.25 9.09 36.11
CA GLU A 46 25.94 9.03 36.75
C GLU A 46 25.06 10.21 36.27
N ASN A 47 24.83 10.31 34.95
CA ASN A 47 24.25 11.47 34.26
C ASN A 47 22.89 11.91 34.84
N ALA A 48 22.01 10.97 35.18
CA ALA A 48 20.69 11.30 35.69
C ALA A 48 20.74 11.98 37.07
N LYS A 49 21.65 11.54 37.96
CA LYS A 49 21.87 12.18 39.27
C LYS A 49 22.59 13.52 39.13
N ALA A 50 23.60 13.60 38.24
CA ALA A 50 24.29 14.82 37.92
C ALA A 50 23.35 15.92 37.47
N ALA A 51 22.38 15.60 36.57
CA ALA A 51 21.39 16.55 36.08
C ALA A 51 20.51 17.12 37.22
N ILE A 52 20.17 16.33 38.23
CA ILE A 52 19.36 16.80 39.38
C ILE A 52 20.16 17.84 40.18
N GLU A 53 21.40 17.52 40.51
CA GLU A 53 22.28 18.44 41.28
C GLU A 53 22.55 19.72 40.50
N LEU A 54 22.88 19.63 39.20
CA LEU A 54 23.12 20.78 38.33
C LEU A 54 21.87 21.67 38.20
N ARG A 55 20.66 21.08 38.07
CA ARG A 55 19.37 21.85 38.07
C ARG A 55 19.13 22.56 39.40
N ASN A 56 19.50 21.94 40.55
CA ASN A 56 19.46 22.60 41.85
C ASN A 56 20.43 23.77 41.92
N ALA A 57 21.64 23.64 41.34
CA ALA A 57 22.65 24.71 41.27
C ALA A 57 22.09 25.94 40.51
N VAL A 58 21.60 25.74 39.26
CA VAL A 58 21.07 26.84 38.43
C VAL A 58 19.77 27.44 38.98
N ARG A 59 18.98 26.69 39.73
CA ARG A 59 17.80 27.21 40.42
C ARG A 59 18.16 28.20 41.51
N LEU A 60 19.25 27.97 42.24
CA LEU A 60 19.72 28.87 43.29
C LEU A 60 20.55 30.02 42.69
N LYS A 61 21.32 29.76 41.65
CA LYS A 61 22.19 30.77 40.98
C LYS A 61 22.09 30.63 39.47
N LYS A 62 21.14 31.38 38.88
CA LYS A 62 20.80 31.28 37.46
C LYS A 62 21.99 31.58 36.55
N ASN A 63 22.92 32.47 36.94
CA ASN A 63 24.05 32.86 36.14
C ASN A 63 25.24 31.90 36.19
N MET A 64 25.03 30.63 36.58
CA MET A 64 26.11 29.63 36.63
C MET A 64 26.29 28.93 35.24
N ILE A 65 27.01 29.59 34.34
CA ILE A 65 27.23 29.14 32.95
C ILE A 65 27.80 27.71 32.91
N GLY A 66 28.74 27.35 33.83
CA GLY A 66 29.31 25.99 33.87
C GLY A 66 28.28 24.91 34.14
N ALA A 67 27.26 25.19 34.96
CA ALA A 67 26.17 24.23 35.21
C ALA A 67 25.25 24.09 34.01
N TRP A 68 24.95 25.18 33.29
CA TRP A 68 24.16 25.10 32.04
C TRP A 68 24.89 24.33 30.95
N LYS A 69 26.22 24.53 30.77
CA LYS A 69 27.04 23.77 29.83
C LYS A 69 27.02 22.27 30.14
N ALA A 70 27.16 21.89 31.41
CA ALA A 70 27.12 20.49 31.83
C ALA A 70 25.73 19.88 31.64
N LEU A 71 24.65 20.64 31.88
CA LEU A 71 23.27 20.20 31.59
C LEU A 71 23.05 19.97 30.09
N ALA A 72 23.52 20.90 29.24
CA ALA A 72 23.44 20.76 27.79
C ALA A 72 24.19 19.52 27.28
N GLU A 73 25.34 19.17 27.84
CA GLU A 73 26.10 17.96 27.52
C GLU A 73 25.35 16.68 27.93
N ILE A 74 24.73 16.69 29.13
CA ILE A 74 23.94 15.56 29.61
C ILE A 74 22.70 15.36 28.72
N ASP A 75 21.96 16.44 28.38
CA ASP A 75 20.77 16.38 27.55
C ASP A 75 21.11 15.99 26.10
N GLU A 76 22.27 16.41 25.59
CA GLU A 76 22.80 15.98 24.27
C GLU A 76 23.11 14.48 24.26
N ALA A 77 23.80 13.97 25.27
CA ALA A 77 24.08 12.54 25.42
C ALA A 77 22.80 11.69 25.53
N ALA A 78 21.77 12.25 26.17
CA ALA A 78 20.45 11.63 26.29
C ALA A 78 19.55 11.84 25.04
N ARG A 79 20.03 12.58 24.03
CA ARG A 79 19.25 12.99 22.83
C ARG A 79 17.98 13.78 23.16
N ASN A 80 17.98 14.50 24.31
CA ASN A 80 16.91 15.39 24.72
C ASN A 80 17.10 16.78 24.07
N TRP A 81 16.86 16.85 22.76
CA TRP A 81 17.11 18.08 21.98
C TRP A 81 16.35 19.33 22.50
N PRO A 82 15.08 19.21 22.96
CA PRO A 82 14.40 20.36 23.59
C PRO A 82 15.11 20.89 24.83
N GLY A 83 15.67 20.00 25.66
CA GLY A 83 16.50 20.36 26.80
C GLY A 83 17.75 21.10 26.37
N VAL A 84 18.48 20.55 25.39
CA VAL A 84 19.69 21.19 24.84
C VAL A 84 19.40 22.62 24.34
N VAL A 85 18.30 22.84 23.60
CA VAL A 85 17.92 24.17 23.12
C VAL A 85 17.65 25.13 24.30
N THR A 86 16.99 24.66 25.35
CA THR A 86 16.70 25.47 26.55
C THR A 86 17.97 25.89 27.26
N ASP A 87 18.88 24.93 27.52
CA ASP A 87 20.12 25.20 28.22
C ASP A 87 21.05 26.11 27.39
N MET A 88 21.12 25.90 26.06
CA MET A 88 21.90 26.74 25.15
C MET A 88 21.36 28.17 25.07
N ARG A 89 20.05 28.41 25.19
CA ARG A 89 19.46 29.75 25.26
C ARG A 89 19.94 30.49 26.53
N GLU A 90 19.92 29.81 27.67
CA GLU A 90 20.45 30.39 28.92
C GLU A 90 21.96 30.72 28.84
N ILE A 91 22.73 29.83 28.18
CA ILE A 91 24.17 30.09 27.97
C ILE A 91 24.38 31.34 27.10
N VAL A 92 23.63 31.47 25.97
CA VAL A 92 23.73 32.64 25.08
C VAL A 92 23.28 33.93 25.76
N GLU A 93 22.24 33.88 26.63
CA GLU A 93 21.77 35.02 27.41
C GLU A 93 22.83 35.47 28.44
N LEU A 94 23.47 34.52 29.13
CA LEU A 94 24.48 34.78 30.16
C LEU A 94 25.86 35.13 29.60
N ALA A 95 26.19 34.65 28.41
CA ALA A 95 27.46 34.91 27.71
C ALA A 95 27.17 35.41 26.27
N PRO A 96 26.71 36.65 26.10
CA PRO A 96 26.30 37.18 24.81
C PRO A 96 27.42 37.26 23.75
N ASN A 97 28.66 37.20 24.16
CA ASN A 97 29.82 37.23 23.28
C ASN A 97 30.40 35.82 22.96
N ASP A 98 29.77 34.76 23.46
CA ASP A 98 30.17 33.36 23.16
C ASP A 98 29.63 32.99 21.76
N VAL A 99 30.50 33.19 20.75
CA VAL A 99 30.23 32.88 19.33
C VAL A 99 29.92 31.40 19.13
N SER A 100 30.63 30.51 19.83
CA SER A 100 30.42 29.05 19.73
C SER A 100 29.04 28.63 20.25
N ALA A 101 28.60 29.20 21.37
CA ALA A 101 27.30 28.96 21.93
C ALA A 101 26.19 29.45 20.99
N ARG A 102 26.34 30.62 20.38
CA ARG A 102 25.40 31.16 19.38
C ARG A 102 25.33 30.28 18.16
N LEU A 103 26.45 29.83 17.61
CA LEU A 103 26.52 28.92 16.46
C LEU A 103 25.79 27.60 16.75
N LYS A 104 26.09 27.00 17.93
CA LYS A 104 25.41 25.73 18.32
C LYS A 104 23.91 25.89 18.47
N LEU A 105 23.45 26.96 19.17
CA LEU A 105 22.01 27.23 19.34
C LEU A 105 21.34 27.48 17.98
N ALA A 106 21.94 28.28 17.10
CA ALA A 106 21.40 28.58 15.79
C ALA A 106 21.29 27.35 14.89
N ARG A 107 22.27 26.43 14.93
CA ARG A 107 22.17 25.12 14.25
C ARG A 107 21.00 24.27 14.75
N LEU A 108 20.82 24.18 16.06
CA LEU A 108 19.71 23.44 16.67
C LEU A 108 18.34 24.04 16.29
N LEU A 109 18.22 25.36 16.29
CA LEU A 109 17.02 26.06 15.89
C LEU A 109 16.68 25.89 14.40
N LEU A 110 17.71 25.87 13.54
CA LEU A 110 17.52 25.57 12.12
C LEU A 110 16.97 24.18 11.90
N LEU A 111 17.49 23.17 12.63
CA LEU A 111 16.98 21.80 12.60
C LEU A 111 15.56 21.70 13.14
N ALA A 112 15.24 22.45 14.20
CA ALA A 112 13.90 22.53 14.78
C ALA A 112 12.89 23.32 13.92
N GLY A 113 13.32 23.92 12.81
CA GLY A 113 12.45 24.68 11.90
C GLY A 113 12.28 26.16 12.25
N SER A 114 12.93 26.67 13.31
CA SER A 114 12.87 28.07 13.77
C SER A 114 13.90 28.93 13.00
N SER A 115 13.76 29.02 11.66
CA SER A 115 14.75 29.65 10.77
C SER A 115 14.98 31.13 11.07
N ASP A 116 13.95 31.91 11.46
CA ASP A 116 14.08 33.34 11.74
C ASP A 116 14.90 33.62 13.02
N GLU A 117 14.72 32.80 14.05
CA GLU A 117 15.50 32.91 15.27
C GLU A 117 16.97 32.47 15.04
N ALA A 118 17.15 31.39 14.26
CA ALA A 118 18.48 30.93 13.85
C ALA A 118 19.21 32.02 13.06
N LEU A 119 18.52 32.72 12.14
CA LEU A 119 19.13 33.80 11.35
C LEU A 119 19.55 34.98 12.22
N ARG A 120 18.74 35.38 13.20
CA ARG A 120 19.13 36.47 14.13
C ARG A 120 20.39 36.12 14.93
N LEU A 121 20.49 34.87 15.41
CA LEU A 121 21.65 34.41 16.15
C LEU A 121 22.91 34.31 15.26
N ALA A 122 22.76 33.82 14.01
CA ALA A 122 23.86 33.76 13.07
C ALA A 122 24.38 35.16 12.71
N ASN A 123 23.50 36.12 12.41
CA ASN A 123 23.90 37.52 12.15
C ASN A 123 24.60 38.13 13.36
N ALA A 124 24.02 38.01 14.56
CA ALA A 124 24.67 38.51 15.78
C ALA A 124 26.02 37.83 16.09
N GLY A 125 26.21 36.57 15.64
CA GLY A 125 27.52 35.91 15.71
C GLY A 125 28.50 36.47 14.69
N ILE A 126 28.08 36.73 13.44
CA ILE A 126 28.89 37.36 12.39
C ILE A 126 29.32 38.79 12.79
N ASP A 127 28.42 39.55 13.45
CA ASP A 127 28.78 40.88 13.99
C ASP A 127 29.90 40.82 15.03
N LEU A 128 30.03 39.71 15.77
CA LEU A 128 31.09 39.48 16.74
C LEU A 128 32.36 38.92 16.10
N ASP A 129 32.22 38.05 15.11
CA ASP A 129 33.33 37.40 14.40
C ASP A 129 32.98 37.21 12.91
N ASN A 130 33.31 38.22 12.11
CA ASN A 130 33.01 38.23 10.67
C ASN A 130 33.96 37.36 9.83
N ARG A 131 34.94 36.69 10.46
CA ARG A 131 35.83 35.72 9.81
C ARG A 131 35.54 34.28 10.18
N ASN A 132 34.41 34.04 10.81
CA ASN A 132 34.01 32.69 11.18
C ASN A 132 33.26 31.98 10.02
N ALA A 133 33.97 31.08 9.34
CA ALA A 133 33.42 30.35 8.19
C ALA A 133 32.12 29.59 8.53
N ASP A 134 32.04 29.00 9.73
CA ASP A 134 30.85 28.22 10.15
C ASP A 134 29.60 29.07 10.32
N LEU A 135 29.75 30.36 10.76
CA LEU A 135 28.61 31.26 10.86
C LEU A 135 28.08 31.68 9.49
N HIS A 136 28.98 31.95 8.53
CA HIS A 136 28.60 32.25 7.14
C HIS A 136 27.95 31.03 6.47
N ALA A 137 28.49 29.82 6.65
CA ALA A 137 27.94 28.58 6.17
C ALA A 137 26.56 28.31 6.76
N LEU A 138 26.35 28.54 8.08
CA LEU A 138 25.05 28.41 8.72
C LEU A 138 24.05 29.43 8.19
N LYS A 139 24.44 30.69 8.01
CA LYS A 139 23.59 31.73 7.39
C LYS A 139 23.22 31.34 5.95
N ALA A 140 24.16 30.78 5.17
CA ALA A 140 23.89 30.24 3.86
C ALA A 140 22.83 29.13 3.88
N ALA A 141 22.94 28.17 4.80
CA ALA A 141 21.98 27.09 4.97
C ALA A 141 20.58 27.59 5.37
N ILE A 142 20.52 28.61 6.26
CA ILE A 142 19.27 29.25 6.66
C ILE A 142 18.62 29.95 5.46
N SER A 143 19.36 30.77 4.72
CA SER A 143 18.90 31.51 3.54
C SER A 143 18.40 30.56 2.46
N PHE A 144 19.12 29.46 2.24
CA PHE A 144 18.70 28.40 1.32
C PHE A 144 17.34 27.79 1.70
N LYS A 145 17.17 27.48 3.00
CA LYS A 145 15.89 26.95 3.53
C LYS A 145 14.74 27.97 3.42
N GLN A 146 15.02 29.26 3.51
CA GLN A 146 14.08 30.35 3.31
C GLN A 146 13.85 30.68 1.82
N ASN A 147 14.47 29.92 0.91
CA ASN A 147 14.43 30.09 -0.55
C ASN A 147 15.08 31.41 -1.05
N ASP A 148 15.90 32.08 -0.25
CA ASP A 148 16.77 33.16 -0.68
C ASP A 148 18.09 32.61 -1.23
N ARG A 149 18.01 32.15 -2.48
CA ARG A 149 19.17 31.50 -3.13
C ARG A 149 20.34 32.45 -3.37
N ALA A 150 20.08 33.75 -3.62
CA ALA A 150 21.13 34.72 -3.89
C ALA A 150 21.99 34.94 -2.64
N GLU A 151 21.34 35.12 -1.49
CA GLU A 151 22.02 35.27 -0.20
C GLU A 151 22.73 33.97 0.19
N ALA A 152 22.08 32.81 0.01
CA ALA A 152 22.66 31.51 0.32
C ALA A 152 23.97 31.26 -0.44
N VAL A 153 24.02 31.55 -1.74
CA VAL A 153 25.22 31.35 -2.56
C VAL A 153 26.32 32.33 -2.15
N ARG A 154 25.98 33.61 -1.87
CA ARG A 154 26.96 34.61 -1.45
C ARG A 154 27.62 34.23 -0.13
N GLU A 155 26.83 33.89 0.88
CA GLU A 155 27.35 33.53 2.20
C GLU A 155 28.12 32.22 2.18
N ALA A 156 27.68 31.22 1.36
CA ALA A 156 28.45 29.98 1.18
C ALA A 156 29.81 30.24 0.50
N GLN A 157 29.88 31.15 -0.47
CA GLN A 157 31.14 31.54 -1.10
C GLN A 157 32.07 32.24 -0.10
N THR A 158 31.55 33.18 0.70
CA THR A 158 32.31 33.82 1.78
C THR A 158 32.84 32.79 2.77
N ALA A 159 32.06 31.78 3.14
CA ALA A 159 32.51 30.71 4.02
C ALA A 159 33.67 29.91 3.41
N LEU A 160 33.63 29.59 2.09
CA LEU A 160 34.71 28.88 1.40
C LEU A 160 35.95 29.73 1.15
N GLU A 161 35.82 31.05 1.07
CA GLU A 161 36.99 31.96 1.05
C GLU A 161 37.75 31.95 2.38
N LEU A 162 37.01 31.76 3.51
CA LEU A 162 37.57 31.70 4.86
C LEU A 162 38.10 30.29 5.20
N ASP A 163 37.34 29.27 4.83
CA ASP A 163 37.65 27.85 4.99
C ASP A 163 37.22 27.04 3.75
N PRO A 164 38.14 26.75 2.81
CA PRO A 164 37.85 26.00 1.59
C PRO A 164 37.31 24.57 1.82
N ALA A 165 37.46 24.05 3.06
CA ALA A 165 36.97 22.71 3.44
C ALA A 165 35.62 22.73 4.14
N ASN A 166 35.02 23.91 4.32
CA ASN A 166 33.76 24.02 5.07
C ASN A 166 32.66 23.19 4.46
N ALA A 167 32.28 22.10 5.15
CA ALA A 167 31.36 21.09 4.65
C ALA A 167 29.95 21.64 4.45
N ASP A 168 29.46 22.51 5.33
CA ASP A 168 28.11 23.09 5.26
C ASP A 168 28.01 24.02 4.05
N ALA A 169 29.01 24.81 3.75
CA ALA A 169 29.08 25.69 2.60
C ALA A 169 29.16 24.91 1.28
N LEU A 170 30.00 23.87 1.21
CA LEU A 170 30.05 22.95 0.05
C LEU A 170 28.72 22.30 -0.20
N MET A 171 28.03 21.87 0.85
CA MET A 171 26.70 21.26 0.75
C MET A 171 25.68 22.22 0.12
N VAL A 172 25.62 23.47 0.59
CA VAL A 172 24.70 24.50 0.06
C VAL A 172 24.98 24.76 -1.42
N LEU A 173 26.23 24.98 -1.82
CA LEU A 173 26.56 25.26 -3.21
C LEU A 173 26.34 24.06 -4.13
N ALA A 174 26.66 22.85 -3.68
CA ALA A 174 26.42 21.64 -4.46
C ALA A 174 24.91 21.38 -4.66
N VAL A 175 24.10 21.56 -3.60
CA VAL A 175 22.64 21.40 -3.68
C VAL A 175 22.00 22.50 -4.54
N ASP A 176 22.51 23.75 -4.50
CA ASP A 176 22.02 24.81 -5.40
C ASP A 176 22.31 24.50 -6.86
N ARG A 177 23.53 24.06 -7.20
CA ARG A 177 23.89 23.64 -8.58
C ARG A 177 23.02 22.48 -9.04
N LEU A 178 22.84 21.49 -8.17
CA LEU A 178 21.97 20.34 -8.45
C LEU A 178 20.52 20.77 -8.72
N GLY A 179 20.01 21.71 -7.94
CA GLY A 179 18.66 22.29 -8.15
C GLY A 179 18.50 23.08 -9.45
N ARG A 180 19.60 23.51 -10.08
CA ARG A 180 19.64 24.13 -11.42
C ARG A 180 19.89 23.10 -12.54
N GLY A 181 19.97 21.80 -12.22
CA GLY A 181 20.25 20.74 -13.19
C GLY A 181 21.74 20.55 -13.51
N ASP A 182 22.64 21.26 -12.82
CA ASP A 182 24.10 21.17 -13.01
C ASP A 182 24.71 20.13 -12.04
N ALA A 183 24.39 18.86 -12.24
CA ALA A 183 24.95 17.76 -11.44
C ALA A 183 26.45 17.62 -11.65
N THR A 184 26.95 17.84 -12.88
CA THR A 184 28.40 17.76 -13.19
C THR A 184 29.18 18.87 -12.49
N GLY A 185 28.68 20.10 -12.49
CA GLY A 185 29.32 21.22 -11.79
C GLY A 185 29.26 21.04 -10.27
N ALA A 186 28.16 20.48 -9.72
CA ALA A 186 28.08 20.13 -8.31
C ALA A 186 29.13 19.07 -7.92
N LEU A 187 29.29 18.03 -8.74
CA LEU A 187 30.29 16.97 -8.52
C LEU A 187 31.71 17.53 -8.60
N ALA A 188 32.05 18.34 -9.61
CA ALA A 188 33.37 18.95 -9.76
C ALA A 188 33.72 19.83 -8.55
N LEU A 189 32.75 20.56 -7.98
CA LEU A 189 32.96 21.33 -6.75
C LEU A 189 33.37 20.43 -5.56
N LEU A 190 32.66 19.32 -5.36
CA LEU A 190 32.98 18.39 -4.26
C LEU A 190 34.31 17.69 -4.49
N GLU A 191 34.57 17.16 -5.69
CA GLU A 191 35.85 16.49 -6.00
C GLU A 191 37.05 17.44 -5.83
N GLY A 192 36.93 18.71 -6.27
CA GLY A 192 37.97 19.72 -6.04
C GLY A 192 38.26 19.92 -4.55
N ALA A 193 37.22 20.00 -3.71
CA ALA A 193 37.37 20.13 -2.26
C ALA A 193 37.98 18.87 -1.62
N PHE A 194 37.59 17.66 -2.06
CA PHE A 194 38.13 16.39 -1.55
C PHE A 194 39.62 16.22 -1.90
N VAL A 195 40.03 16.62 -3.11
CA VAL A 195 41.43 16.57 -3.53
C VAL A 195 42.27 17.58 -2.73
N ALA A 196 41.79 18.80 -2.54
CA ALA A 196 42.46 19.83 -1.79
C ALA A 196 42.70 19.47 -0.30
N ASN A 197 41.77 18.72 0.29
CA ASN A 197 41.73 18.36 1.70
C ASN A 197 42.17 16.91 1.99
N ALA A 198 42.77 16.22 1.04
CA ALA A 198 43.13 14.80 1.15
C ALA A 198 44.11 14.50 2.33
N LYS A 199 44.84 15.50 2.84
CA LYS A 199 45.80 15.36 3.95
C LYS A 199 45.16 15.48 5.35
N ASP A 200 44.00 16.13 5.49
CA ASP A 200 43.45 16.52 6.80
C ASP A 200 42.21 15.78 7.25
N ASN A 201 42.00 14.53 6.83
CA ASN A 201 40.73 13.78 7.15
C ASN A 201 39.43 14.49 6.72
N GLY A 202 39.48 15.57 5.97
CA GLY A 202 38.31 16.31 5.47
C GLY A 202 37.35 15.47 4.60
N ASN A 203 37.83 14.30 4.17
CA ASN A 203 37.03 13.32 3.40
C ASN A 203 36.00 12.51 4.26
N ASN A 204 35.93 12.75 5.56
CA ASN A 204 35.11 11.96 6.48
C ASN A 204 33.71 12.55 6.76
N ASN A 205 33.33 13.67 6.13
CA ASN A 205 31.98 14.23 6.29
C ASN A 205 30.96 13.34 5.58
N LEU A 206 30.15 12.61 6.39
CA LEU A 206 29.17 11.66 5.90
C LEU A 206 28.12 12.32 4.98
N GLY A 207 27.70 13.56 5.27
CA GLY A 207 26.72 14.30 4.46
C GLY A 207 27.23 14.57 3.04
N LEU A 208 28.48 15.03 2.93
CA LEU A 208 29.12 15.24 1.63
C LEU A 208 29.35 13.94 0.86
N GLN A 209 29.72 12.86 1.55
CA GLN A 209 29.88 11.54 0.91
C GLN A 209 28.55 11.05 0.35
N LEU A 210 27.46 11.18 1.09
CA LEU A 210 26.12 10.80 0.60
C LEU A 210 25.66 11.64 -0.59
N LEU A 211 25.93 12.96 -0.56
CA LEU A 211 25.63 13.84 -1.70
C LEU A 211 26.47 13.46 -2.93
N ARG A 212 27.74 13.15 -2.75
CA ARG A 212 28.65 12.69 -3.80
C ARG A 212 28.16 11.39 -4.45
N ILE A 213 27.75 10.40 -3.64
CA ILE A 213 27.14 9.15 -4.14
C ILE A 213 25.92 9.45 -4.99
N LYS A 214 25.05 10.35 -4.53
CA LYS A 214 23.86 10.76 -5.28
C LYS A 214 24.22 11.41 -6.62
N LEU A 215 25.21 12.28 -6.64
CA LEU A 215 25.67 12.97 -7.85
C LEU A 215 26.31 12.00 -8.85
N PHE A 216 27.16 11.05 -8.42
CA PHE A 216 27.67 9.98 -9.27
C PHE A 216 26.55 9.15 -9.89
N GLY A 217 25.52 8.82 -9.11
CA GLY A 217 24.36 8.11 -9.62
C GLY A 217 23.60 8.88 -10.71
N GLN A 218 23.46 10.21 -10.54
CA GLN A 218 22.80 11.07 -11.53
C GLN A 218 23.63 11.29 -12.80
N THR A 219 24.95 11.28 -12.71
CA THR A 219 25.84 11.37 -13.86
C THR A 219 26.09 10.02 -14.54
N GLY A 220 25.57 8.93 -13.98
CA GLY A 220 25.71 7.56 -14.51
C GLY A 220 27.06 6.91 -14.22
N ASP A 221 27.88 7.50 -13.36
CA ASP A 221 29.18 6.93 -12.96
C ASP A 221 29.00 5.92 -11.81
N PHE A 222 28.49 4.75 -12.17
CA PHE A 222 28.21 3.68 -11.21
C PHE A 222 29.47 3.05 -10.59
N ASN A 223 30.63 3.16 -11.24
CA ASN A 223 31.90 2.70 -10.65
C ASN A 223 32.29 3.57 -9.46
N SER A 224 32.15 4.89 -9.61
CA SER A 224 32.41 5.83 -8.51
C SER A 224 31.37 5.73 -7.40
N VAL A 225 30.10 5.42 -7.71
CA VAL A 225 29.07 5.08 -6.70
C VAL A 225 29.53 3.90 -5.84
N GLU A 226 29.96 2.80 -6.48
CA GLU A 226 30.41 1.61 -5.76
C GLU A 226 31.59 1.90 -4.84
N LEU A 227 32.61 2.59 -5.38
CA LEU A 227 33.82 2.92 -4.62
C LEU A 227 33.49 3.79 -3.40
N ALA A 228 32.62 4.80 -3.59
CA ALA A 228 32.19 5.70 -2.52
C ALA A 228 31.36 4.98 -1.45
N LEU A 229 30.44 4.07 -1.86
CA LEU A 229 29.67 3.25 -0.92
C LEU A 229 30.55 2.29 -0.12
N LYS A 230 31.51 1.61 -0.76
CA LYS A 230 32.50 0.76 -0.06
C LYS A 230 33.29 1.55 0.96
N LYS A 231 33.74 2.75 0.57
CA LYS A 231 34.48 3.64 1.49
C LYS A 231 33.65 4.07 2.68
N LEU A 232 32.36 4.35 2.45
CA LEU A 232 31.41 4.71 3.51
C LEU A 232 31.22 3.55 4.51
N VAL A 233 31.08 2.30 4.02
CA VAL A 233 31.01 1.11 4.86
C VAL A 233 32.28 0.88 5.67
N GLU A 234 33.46 1.12 5.07
CA GLU A 234 34.77 1.02 5.78
C GLU A 234 34.90 2.05 6.90
N LEU A 235 34.46 3.29 6.67
CA LEU A 235 34.51 4.37 7.67
C LEU A 235 33.53 4.18 8.83
N THR A 236 32.44 3.46 8.60
CA THR A 236 31.34 3.29 9.56
C THR A 236 30.90 1.85 9.67
N PRO A 237 31.77 0.88 10.02
CA PRO A 237 31.46 -0.56 9.97
C PRO A 237 30.34 -0.97 10.93
N GLN A 238 30.06 -0.16 11.97
CA GLN A 238 29.00 -0.41 12.96
C GLN A 238 27.64 0.12 12.53
N GLU A 239 27.57 0.87 11.41
CA GLU A 239 26.32 1.41 10.89
C GLU A 239 25.75 0.52 9.76
N PRO A 240 24.79 -0.37 10.04
CA PRO A 240 24.26 -1.32 9.04
C PRO A 240 23.54 -0.61 7.88
N GLY A 241 23.07 0.64 8.10
CA GLY A 241 22.37 1.42 7.08
C GLY A 241 23.18 1.65 5.81
N TYR A 242 24.47 1.96 5.94
CA TYR A 242 25.32 2.23 4.78
C TYR A 242 25.66 0.95 4.00
N ARG A 243 25.82 -0.17 4.69
CA ARG A 243 25.98 -1.47 4.02
C ARG A 243 24.71 -1.85 3.26
N LYS A 244 23.53 -1.55 3.80
CA LYS A 244 22.26 -1.74 3.08
C LYS A 244 22.19 -0.89 1.80
N LEU A 245 22.73 0.33 1.80
CA LEU A 245 22.83 1.14 0.57
C LEU A 245 23.71 0.47 -0.49
N LEU A 246 24.86 -0.11 -0.11
CA LEU A 246 25.74 -0.85 -1.02
C LEU A 246 25.05 -2.11 -1.57
N ILE A 247 24.38 -2.87 -0.71
CA ILE A 247 23.62 -4.06 -1.11
C ILE A 247 22.51 -3.68 -2.09
N ASN A 248 21.72 -2.63 -1.80
CA ASN A 248 20.66 -2.15 -2.68
C ASN A 248 21.22 -1.70 -4.04
N PHE A 249 22.35 -0.99 -4.03
CA PHE A 249 23.06 -0.61 -5.27
C PHE A 249 23.41 -1.85 -6.11
N TYR A 250 23.98 -2.90 -5.52
CA TYR A 250 24.27 -4.14 -6.25
C TYR A 250 23.02 -4.80 -6.80
N VAL A 251 21.93 -4.84 -6.02
CA VAL A 251 20.63 -5.39 -6.48
C VAL A 251 20.08 -4.60 -7.66
N GLU A 252 20.11 -3.26 -7.60
CA GLU A 252 19.69 -2.36 -8.69
C GLU A 252 20.51 -2.56 -9.97
N GLN A 253 21.83 -2.76 -9.81
CA GLN A 253 22.75 -3.07 -10.91
C GLN A 253 22.70 -4.54 -11.36
N ARG A 254 21.81 -5.38 -10.77
CA ARG A 254 21.68 -6.84 -11.02
C ARG A 254 22.93 -7.64 -10.69
N ARG A 255 23.79 -7.11 -9.87
CA ARG A 255 24.99 -7.77 -9.38
C ARG A 255 24.66 -8.57 -8.11
N ILE A 256 23.82 -9.60 -8.28
CA ILE A 256 23.20 -10.37 -7.17
C ILE A 256 24.27 -11.10 -6.33
N GLU A 257 25.34 -11.59 -6.97
CA GLU A 257 26.42 -12.30 -6.26
C GLU A 257 27.23 -11.35 -5.37
N ASP A 258 27.47 -10.11 -5.82
CA ASP A 258 28.14 -9.09 -5.00
C ASP A 258 27.28 -8.67 -3.80
N ALA A 259 25.95 -8.52 -4.01
CA ALA A 259 25.00 -8.26 -2.93
C ALA A 259 25.01 -9.39 -1.89
N GLU A 260 25.00 -10.66 -2.33
CA GLU A 260 25.09 -11.83 -1.44
C GLU A 260 26.41 -11.82 -0.66
N GLY A 261 27.53 -11.53 -1.33
CA GLY A 261 28.84 -11.46 -0.70
C GLY A 261 28.86 -10.48 0.48
N GLU A 262 28.30 -9.27 0.28
CA GLU A 262 28.16 -8.25 1.35
C GLU A 262 27.24 -8.69 2.48
N MET A 263 26.13 -9.35 2.17
CA MET A 263 25.20 -9.86 3.18
C MET A 263 25.83 -10.99 4.01
N ARG A 264 26.55 -11.91 3.37
CA ARG A 264 27.29 -12.98 4.05
C ARG A 264 28.39 -12.43 4.95
N ALA A 265 29.15 -11.44 4.46
CA ALA A 265 30.18 -10.78 5.24
C ALA A 265 29.60 -10.08 6.48
N PHE A 266 28.42 -9.44 6.33
CA PHE A 266 27.74 -8.79 7.44
C PHE A 266 27.21 -9.78 8.48
N ALA A 267 26.57 -10.88 8.05
CA ALA A 267 26.08 -11.93 8.92
C ALA A 267 27.24 -12.65 9.66
N ALA A 268 28.39 -12.87 8.99
CA ALA A 268 29.58 -13.48 9.59
C ALA A 268 30.24 -12.56 10.63
N ALA A 269 30.26 -11.26 10.39
CA ALA A 269 30.80 -10.27 11.34
C ALA A 269 29.92 -10.08 12.59
N ASN A 270 28.62 -10.44 12.51
CA ASN A 270 27.63 -10.27 13.59
C ASN A 270 27.02 -11.63 14.01
N PRO A 271 27.83 -12.59 14.47
CA PRO A 271 27.34 -13.93 14.75
C PRO A 271 26.32 -14.04 15.88
N ALA A 272 26.31 -13.10 16.80
CA ALA A 272 25.33 -13.05 17.88
C ALA A 272 23.98 -12.39 17.47
N ASP A 273 23.94 -11.66 16.34
CA ASP A 273 22.76 -10.98 15.84
C ASP A 273 22.04 -11.86 14.80
N SER A 274 20.90 -12.46 15.22
CA SER A 274 20.04 -13.24 14.32
C SER A 274 19.45 -12.39 13.18
N THR A 275 19.36 -11.06 13.35
CA THR A 275 18.76 -10.15 12.36
C THR A 275 19.57 -10.13 11.05
N ALA A 276 20.91 -10.06 11.16
CA ALA A 276 21.78 -10.08 9.98
C ALA A 276 21.64 -11.38 9.19
N THR A 277 21.54 -12.51 9.91
CA THR A 277 21.27 -13.83 9.28
C THR A 277 19.88 -13.86 8.62
N LEU A 278 18.84 -13.36 9.29
CA LEU A 278 17.49 -13.32 8.73
C LEU A 278 17.40 -12.41 7.49
N ASP A 279 18.13 -11.29 7.46
CA ASP A 279 18.20 -10.45 6.26
C ASP A 279 18.86 -11.20 5.08
N LEU A 280 19.93 -11.97 5.32
CA LEU A 280 20.55 -12.85 4.32
C LEU A 280 19.55 -13.93 3.83
N ILE A 281 18.82 -14.57 4.73
CA ILE A 281 17.83 -15.60 4.38
C ILE A 281 16.73 -15.01 3.50
N ARG A 282 16.18 -13.84 3.87
CA ARG A 282 15.18 -13.13 3.06
C ARG A 282 15.70 -12.79 1.67
N PHE A 283 16.96 -12.35 1.59
CA PHE A 283 17.60 -12.05 0.31
C PHE A 283 17.72 -13.31 -0.55
N LEU A 284 18.27 -14.42 -0.02
CA LEU A 284 18.42 -15.68 -0.73
C LEU A 284 17.06 -16.21 -1.21
N TYR A 285 16.01 -16.09 -0.39
CA TYR A 285 14.67 -16.60 -0.72
C TYR A 285 13.96 -15.72 -1.75
N ALA A 286 13.87 -14.41 -1.49
CA ALA A 286 13.03 -13.48 -2.26
C ALA A 286 13.73 -12.88 -3.49
N ILE A 287 15.01 -12.50 -3.35
CA ILE A 287 15.77 -11.79 -4.40
C ILE A 287 16.53 -12.78 -5.28
N LYS A 288 17.36 -13.63 -4.68
CA LYS A 288 18.12 -14.63 -5.44
C LYS A 288 17.25 -15.80 -5.92
N ARG A 289 16.07 -16.01 -5.33
CA ARG A 289 15.15 -17.14 -5.61
C ARG A 289 15.83 -18.50 -5.45
N ALA A 290 16.63 -18.62 -4.40
CA ALA A 290 17.40 -19.81 -4.06
C ALA A 290 16.93 -20.41 -2.70
N PRO A 291 15.72 -20.97 -2.59
CA PRO A 291 15.17 -21.47 -1.32
C PRO A 291 16.03 -22.56 -0.69
N ALA A 292 16.65 -23.43 -1.47
CA ALA A 292 17.56 -24.46 -0.96
C ALA A 292 18.78 -23.86 -0.25
N ALA A 293 19.38 -22.78 -0.80
CA ALA A 293 20.50 -22.09 -0.16
C ALA A 293 20.07 -21.37 1.11
N ALA A 294 18.89 -20.75 1.13
CA ALA A 294 18.31 -20.12 2.32
C ALA A 294 18.12 -21.16 3.45
N ARG A 295 17.55 -22.31 3.13
CA ARG A 295 17.34 -23.43 4.07
C ARG A 295 18.69 -23.98 4.61
N GLN A 296 19.67 -24.16 3.74
CA GLN A 296 21.01 -24.62 4.14
C GLN A 296 21.65 -23.65 5.14
N GLU A 297 21.57 -22.34 4.88
CA GLU A 297 22.09 -21.31 5.76
C GLU A 297 21.39 -21.31 7.12
N LEU A 298 20.04 -21.38 7.13
CA LEU A 298 19.24 -21.50 8.36
C LEU A 298 19.68 -22.70 9.20
N ASN A 299 19.74 -23.88 8.61
CA ASN A 299 20.12 -25.10 9.29
C ASN A 299 21.55 -25.06 9.83
N ALA A 300 22.51 -24.53 9.06
CA ALA A 300 23.89 -24.34 9.51
C ALA A 300 23.96 -23.42 10.73
N ARG A 301 23.21 -22.34 10.70
CA ARG A 301 23.21 -21.36 11.76
C ARG A 301 22.50 -21.86 13.03
N ILE A 302 21.38 -22.55 12.89
CA ILE A 302 20.67 -23.21 14.02
C ILE A 302 21.59 -24.26 14.67
N SER A 303 22.32 -25.03 13.87
CA SER A 303 23.24 -26.05 14.36
C SER A 303 24.48 -25.46 15.08
N ALA A 304 24.91 -24.25 14.70
CA ALA A 304 26.01 -23.56 15.36
C ALA A 304 25.66 -23.04 16.76
N GLY A 305 24.38 -22.98 17.09
CA GLY A 305 23.86 -22.55 18.42
C GLY A 305 23.81 -21.04 18.60
N GLY A 306 23.61 -20.61 19.85
CA GLY A 306 23.38 -19.20 20.19
C GLY A 306 21.89 -18.86 20.26
N GLU A 307 21.49 -17.66 19.86
CA GLU A 307 20.09 -17.22 19.80
C GLU A 307 19.41 -17.75 18.52
N VAL A 308 18.99 -19.00 18.57
CA VAL A 308 18.45 -19.71 17.38
C VAL A 308 16.93 -19.59 17.23
N PHE A 309 16.20 -19.10 18.24
CA PHE A 309 14.74 -19.07 18.21
C PHE A 309 14.17 -18.29 17.03
N PRO A 310 14.63 -17.07 16.69
CA PRO A 310 14.14 -16.34 15.51
C PRO A 310 14.41 -17.10 14.20
N LEU A 311 15.52 -17.83 14.13
CA LEU A 311 15.90 -18.65 12.97
C LEU A 311 15.01 -19.90 12.85
N GLN A 312 14.63 -20.51 13.97
CA GLN A 312 13.69 -21.64 14.00
C GLN A 312 12.29 -21.22 13.57
N ILE A 313 11.83 -20.01 13.95
CA ILE A 313 10.57 -19.42 13.43
C ILE A 313 10.66 -19.23 11.93
N ALA A 314 11.76 -18.62 11.43
CA ALA A 314 11.95 -18.42 9.99
C ALA A 314 11.99 -19.74 9.20
N LEU A 315 12.58 -20.82 9.75
CA LEU A 315 12.56 -22.14 9.14
C LEU A 315 11.14 -22.70 9.06
N ALA A 316 10.36 -22.58 10.13
CA ALA A 316 8.97 -23.03 10.14
C ALA A 316 8.09 -22.21 9.15
N GLU A 317 8.28 -20.89 9.08
CA GLU A 317 7.61 -20.04 8.09
C GLU A 317 7.98 -20.42 6.65
N MET A 318 9.24 -20.78 6.42
CA MET A 318 9.72 -21.27 5.12
C MET A 318 9.07 -22.61 4.75
N ASP A 319 8.94 -23.55 5.69
CA ASP A 319 8.22 -24.80 5.49
C ASP A 319 6.77 -24.56 5.08
N LEU A 320 6.08 -23.62 5.78
CA LEU A 320 4.69 -23.24 5.46
C LEU A 320 4.58 -22.62 4.06
N ALA A 321 5.52 -21.75 3.67
CA ALA A 321 5.53 -21.09 2.37
C ALA A 321 5.79 -22.07 1.21
N GLU A 322 6.58 -23.11 1.43
CA GLU A 322 6.86 -24.17 0.46
C GLU A 322 5.76 -25.25 0.40
N GLY A 323 4.72 -25.14 1.23
CA GLY A 323 3.61 -26.08 1.27
C GLY A 323 3.83 -27.27 2.21
N ASN A 324 4.94 -27.33 2.95
CA ASN A 324 5.25 -28.36 3.96
C ASN A 324 4.48 -28.07 5.26
N LEU A 325 3.15 -28.02 5.18
CA LEU A 325 2.28 -27.55 6.24
C LEU A 325 2.41 -28.37 7.53
N THR A 326 2.66 -29.69 7.41
CA THR A 326 2.81 -30.58 8.56
C THR A 326 4.08 -30.29 9.35
N ASP A 327 5.21 -30.14 8.66
CA ASP A 327 6.51 -29.92 9.28
C ASP A 327 6.60 -28.53 9.91
N GLY A 328 6.14 -27.50 9.18
CA GLY A 328 6.06 -26.13 9.69
C GLY A 328 5.19 -26.03 10.94
N LYS A 329 4.01 -26.66 10.92
CA LYS A 329 3.11 -26.72 12.07
C LYS A 329 3.77 -27.40 13.27
N GLN A 330 4.36 -28.58 13.06
CA GLN A 330 4.99 -29.35 14.15
C GLN A 330 6.17 -28.59 14.76
N SER A 331 6.96 -27.90 13.92
CA SER A 331 8.04 -27.02 14.38
C SER A 331 7.53 -25.90 15.25
N LEU A 332 6.46 -25.21 14.87
CA LEU A 332 5.85 -24.14 15.67
C LEU A 332 5.24 -24.68 16.97
N GLU A 333 4.54 -25.81 16.96
CA GLU A 333 4.00 -26.46 18.16
C GLU A 333 5.13 -26.85 19.14
N ASN A 334 6.26 -27.37 18.63
CA ASN A 334 7.42 -27.63 19.46
C ASN A 334 7.99 -26.34 20.07
N LEU A 335 8.10 -25.25 19.30
CA LEU A 335 8.57 -23.97 19.81
C LEU A 335 7.64 -23.37 20.87
N VAL A 336 6.33 -23.54 20.75
CA VAL A 336 5.35 -23.17 21.78
C VAL A 336 5.59 -23.95 23.07
N ASN A 337 5.89 -25.25 22.99
CA ASN A 337 6.05 -26.15 24.13
C ASN A 337 7.44 -26.05 24.79
N THR A 338 8.49 -25.71 24.03
CA THR A 338 9.89 -25.70 24.48
C THR A 338 10.47 -24.29 24.64
N GLY A 339 9.72 -23.25 24.30
CA GLY A 339 10.17 -21.86 24.38
C GLY A 339 10.64 -21.47 25.79
N LYS A 340 11.89 -20.95 25.87
CA LYS A 340 12.55 -20.63 27.14
C LYS A 340 12.06 -19.33 27.77
N SER A 341 11.46 -18.44 26.99
CA SER A 341 10.92 -17.16 27.47
C SER A 341 9.46 -17.00 27.08
N ALA A 342 8.70 -16.22 27.87
CA ALA A 342 7.32 -15.89 27.57
C ALA A 342 7.18 -15.18 26.21
N GLU A 343 8.19 -14.38 25.81
CA GLU A 343 8.25 -13.68 24.52
C GLU A 343 8.35 -14.68 23.35
N ASN A 344 9.26 -15.66 23.46
CA ASN A 344 9.43 -16.71 22.46
C ASN A 344 8.15 -17.51 22.26
N VAL A 345 7.51 -17.92 23.38
CA VAL A 345 6.23 -18.65 23.33
C VAL A 345 5.14 -17.81 22.68
N ARG A 346 5.04 -16.51 23.00
CA ARG A 346 4.08 -15.60 22.35
C ARG A 346 4.33 -15.51 20.84
N THR A 347 5.56 -15.30 20.42
CA THR A 347 5.93 -15.22 19.00
C THR A 347 5.54 -16.51 18.26
N ALA A 348 5.89 -17.68 18.79
CA ALA A 348 5.51 -18.95 18.19
C ALA A 348 3.99 -19.14 18.11
N ARG A 349 3.24 -18.74 19.16
CA ARG A 349 1.76 -18.78 19.17
C ARG A 349 1.16 -17.85 18.11
N ILE A 350 1.72 -16.64 17.90
CA ILE A 350 1.26 -15.72 16.87
C ILE A 350 1.47 -16.33 15.49
N THR A 351 2.67 -16.83 15.17
CA THR A 351 2.98 -17.44 13.88
C THR A 351 2.10 -18.67 13.61
N LEU A 352 1.91 -19.53 14.61
CA LEU A 352 1.00 -20.68 14.53
C LEU A 352 -0.46 -20.24 14.32
N GLY A 353 -0.90 -19.18 15.00
CA GLY A 353 -2.22 -18.59 14.86
C GLY A 353 -2.45 -18.01 13.46
N GLN A 354 -1.47 -17.34 12.89
CA GLN A 354 -1.50 -16.82 11.50
C GLN A 354 -1.59 -17.97 10.48
N MET A 355 -0.84 -19.05 10.69
CA MET A 355 -0.97 -20.27 9.88
C MET A 355 -2.41 -20.82 9.92
N TYR A 356 -3.00 -20.98 11.11
CA TYR A 356 -4.38 -21.45 11.24
C TYR A 356 -5.39 -20.50 10.62
N LEU A 357 -5.18 -19.19 10.70
CA LEU A 357 -6.01 -18.17 10.01
C LEU A 357 -5.96 -18.38 8.49
N GLY A 358 -4.77 -18.56 7.91
CA GLY A 358 -4.59 -18.85 6.49
C GLY A 358 -5.27 -20.14 6.04
N GLN A 359 -5.30 -21.16 6.90
CA GLN A 359 -6.03 -22.44 6.69
C GLN A 359 -7.53 -22.36 6.99
N ARG A 360 -8.05 -21.17 7.30
CA ARG A 360 -9.44 -20.95 7.74
C ARG A 360 -9.84 -21.73 9.01
N ASN A 361 -8.87 -22.19 9.80
CA ASN A 361 -9.13 -22.80 11.10
C ASN A 361 -9.26 -21.72 12.17
N PHE A 362 -10.33 -20.95 12.05
CA PHE A 362 -10.59 -19.78 12.88
C PHE A 362 -10.65 -20.07 14.38
N GLY A 363 -11.18 -21.26 14.75
CA GLY A 363 -11.27 -21.65 16.17
C GLY A 363 -9.92 -21.77 16.84
N ARG A 364 -8.96 -22.47 16.22
CA ARG A 364 -7.61 -22.62 16.76
C ARG A 364 -6.84 -21.30 16.76
N ALA A 365 -6.96 -20.51 15.69
CA ALA A 365 -6.33 -19.20 15.63
C ALA A 365 -6.81 -18.27 16.75
N GLU A 366 -8.12 -18.23 17.01
CA GLU A 366 -8.71 -17.41 18.08
C GLU A 366 -8.29 -17.90 19.49
N THR A 367 -8.22 -19.21 19.71
CA THR A 367 -7.74 -19.78 20.97
C THR A 367 -6.32 -19.33 21.29
N LEU A 368 -5.40 -19.42 20.32
CA LEU A 368 -4.01 -18.98 20.50
C LEU A 368 -3.90 -17.49 20.80
N ALA A 369 -4.70 -16.65 20.13
CA ALA A 369 -4.75 -15.23 20.43
C ALA A 369 -5.29 -14.96 21.84
N ASN A 370 -6.36 -15.64 22.26
CA ASN A 370 -6.96 -15.48 23.59
C ASN A 370 -6.03 -15.98 24.71
N ASP A 371 -5.23 -17.03 24.47
CA ASP A 371 -4.24 -17.49 25.44
C ASP A 371 -3.16 -16.43 25.71
N ILE A 372 -2.74 -15.69 24.68
CA ILE A 372 -1.82 -14.57 24.86
C ILE A 372 -2.52 -13.42 25.59
N LEU A 373 -3.74 -13.07 25.18
CA LEU A 373 -4.49 -11.94 25.74
C LEU A 373 -4.97 -12.16 27.18
N ARG A 374 -4.97 -13.40 27.66
CA ARG A 374 -5.22 -13.71 29.08
C ARG A 374 -4.07 -13.20 29.96
N ASP A 375 -2.83 -13.35 29.48
CA ASP A 375 -1.63 -12.98 30.22
C ASP A 375 -1.24 -11.50 29.96
N ASP A 376 -1.52 -11.01 28.75
CA ASP A 376 -1.22 -9.66 28.28
C ASP A 376 -2.40 -9.12 27.45
N PRO A 377 -3.42 -8.51 28.10
CA PRO A 377 -4.68 -8.10 27.48
C PRO A 377 -4.51 -7.09 26.32
N HIS A 378 -3.40 -6.34 26.31
CA HIS A 378 -3.10 -5.31 25.31
C HIS A 378 -2.03 -5.74 24.31
N ASN A 379 -1.73 -7.02 24.20
CA ASN A 379 -0.76 -7.53 23.25
C ASN A 379 -1.19 -7.23 21.81
N VAL A 380 -0.52 -6.29 21.17
CA VAL A 380 -0.88 -5.78 19.84
C VAL A 380 -0.94 -6.89 18.78
N ALA A 381 0.02 -7.82 18.80
CA ALA A 381 0.06 -8.90 17.80
C ALA A 381 -1.11 -9.89 17.96
N ALA A 382 -1.47 -10.21 19.22
CA ALA A 382 -2.61 -11.07 19.53
C ALA A 382 -3.95 -10.38 19.24
N LEU A 383 -4.08 -9.08 19.55
CA LEU A 383 -5.26 -8.28 19.18
C LEU A 383 -5.45 -8.25 17.67
N LYS A 384 -4.38 -8.03 16.89
CA LYS A 384 -4.43 -8.10 15.41
C LYS A 384 -4.85 -9.47 14.91
N LEU A 385 -4.27 -10.55 15.43
CA LEU A 385 -4.63 -11.91 15.04
C LEU A 385 -6.10 -12.19 15.32
N ARG A 386 -6.59 -11.87 16.52
CA ARG A 386 -8.00 -12.08 16.91
C ARG A 386 -8.94 -11.22 16.07
N ALA A 387 -8.60 -9.98 15.82
CA ALA A 387 -9.36 -9.10 14.95
C ALA A 387 -9.46 -9.64 13.52
N SER A 388 -8.35 -10.16 12.95
CA SER A 388 -8.35 -10.76 11.62
C SER A 388 -9.28 -11.98 11.55
N VAL A 389 -9.27 -12.86 12.58
CA VAL A 389 -10.22 -13.98 12.70
C VAL A 389 -11.66 -13.48 12.76
N ARG A 390 -11.93 -12.43 13.57
CA ARG A 390 -13.26 -11.85 13.75
C ARG A 390 -13.78 -11.20 12.47
N ILE A 391 -12.92 -10.54 11.68
CA ILE A 391 -13.25 -9.99 10.36
C ILE A 391 -13.71 -11.11 9.43
N GLU A 392 -12.98 -12.23 9.38
CA GLU A 392 -13.35 -13.38 8.53
C GLU A 392 -14.64 -14.08 8.99
N ARG A 393 -14.96 -14.03 10.29
CA ARG A 393 -16.22 -14.52 10.86
C ARG A 393 -17.37 -13.51 10.85
N ALA A 394 -17.17 -12.34 10.23
CA ALA A 394 -18.14 -11.23 10.22
C ALA A 394 -18.55 -10.72 11.63
N GLN A 395 -17.70 -10.91 12.64
CA GLN A 395 -17.85 -10.37 14.01
C GLN A 395 -17.22 -8.97 14.07
N LEU A 396 -17.75 -8.05 13.27
CA LEU A 396 -17.08 -6.82 12.91
C LEU A 396 -16.93 -5.83 14.07
N ASP A 397 -17.95 -5.68 14.94
CA ASP A 397 -17.86 -4.77 16.09
C ASP A 397 -16.77 -5.21 17.08
N ALA A 398 -16.64 -6.52 17.32
CA ALA A 398 -15.61 -7.06 18.17
C ALA A 398 -14.20 -6.94 17.53
N ALA A 399 -14.10 -7.03 16.20
CA ALA A 399 -12.85 -6.79 15.49
C ALA A 399 -12.42 -5.33 15.58
N VAL A 400 -13.36 -4.40 15.42
CA VAL A 400 -13.10 -2.95 15.56
C VAL A 400 -12.61 -2.62 16.97
N ALA A 401 -13.22 -3.20 18.02
CA ALA A 401 -12.78 -2.99 19.39
C ALA A 401 -11.34 -3.44 19.62
N ASP A 402 -10.96 -4.64 19.16
CA ASP A 402 -9.59 -5.14 19.25
C ASP A 402 -8.59 -4.24 18.50
N LEU A 403 -8.95 -3.75 17.29
CA LEU A 403 -8.08 -2.92 16.48
C LEU A 403 -7.92 -1.52 17.03
N LEU A 404 -8.95 -0.95 17.66
CA LEU A 404 -8.86 0.33 18.34
C LEU A 404 -7.95 0.23 19.58
N ASP A 405 -8.04 -0.86 20.35
CA ASP A 405 -7.13 -1.11 21.46
C ASP A 405 -5.68 -1.26 20.96
N ALA A 406 -5.46 -2.06 19.93
CA ALA A 406 -4.14 -2.20 19.31
C ALA A 406 -3.59 -0.87 18.79
N LEU A 407 -4.43 -0.01 18.17
CA LEU A 407 -4.04 1.29 17.66
C LEU A 407 -3.70 2.29 18.76
N ASN A 408 -4.37 2.23 19.91
CA ASN A 408 -4.03 3.04 21.08
C ASN A 408 -2.59 2.77 21.58
N HIS A 409 -2.12 1.52 21.48
CA HIS A 409 -0.77 1.13 21.85
C HIS A 409 0.27 1.36 20.75
N GLN A 410 -0.15 1.35 19.47
CA GLN A 410 0.69 1.64 18.31
C GLN A 410 0.01 2.63 17.36
N PRO A 411 -0.07 3.94 17.70
CA PRO A 411 -0.87 4.93 16.97
C PRO A 411 -0.44 5.21 15.53
N ARG A 412 0.78 4.80 15.15
CA ARG A 412 1.33 4.98 13.79
C ARG A 412 1.42 3.68 12.99
N SER A 413 0.85 2.58 13.49
CA SER A 413 0.88 1.30 12.77
C SER A 413 -0.08 1.32 11.59
N THR A 414 0.47 1.43 10.40
CA THR A 414 -0.29 1.43 9.14
C THR A 414 -1.01 0.11 8.90
N GLU A 415 -0.43 -1.01 9.35
CA GLU A 415 -1.06 -2.33 9.27
C GLU A 415 -2.36 -2.40 10.10
N ILE A 416 -2.34 -1.87 11.35
CA ILE A 416 -3.54 -1.82 12.20
C ILE A 416 -4.59 -0.89 11.55
N MET A 417 -4.16 0.26 11.01
CA MET A 417 -5.04 1.20 10.32
C MET A 417 -5.71 0.55 9.11
N SER A 418 -4.97 -0.21 8.28
CA SER A 418 -5.52 -0.94 7.12
C SER A 418 -6.52 -2.03 7.54
N LEU A 419 -6.22 -2.80 8.59
CA LEU A 419 -7.15 -3.80 9.12
C LEU A 419 -8.43 -3.15 9.66
N LEU A 420 -8.31 -2.03 10.39
CA LEU A 420 -9.44 -1.27 10.92
C LEU A 420 -10.30 -0.69 9.79
N ALA A 421 -9.67 -0.14 8.74
CA ALA A 421 -10.37 0.31 7.55
C ALA A 421 -11.15 -0.83 6.87
N THR A 422 -10.55 -2.01 6.78
CA THR A 422 -11.20 -3.20 6.23
C THR A 422 -12.41 -3.64 7.10
N ALA A 423 -12.26 -3.60 8.42
CA ALA A 423 -13.36 -3.89 9.34
C ALA A 423 -14.51 -2.89 9.18
N TYR A 424 -14.22 -1.59 9.09
CA TYR A 424 -15.21 -0.54 8.82
C TYR A 424 -15.88 -0.72 7.45
N GLU A 425 -15.13 -1.05 6.39
CA GLU A 425 -15.69 -1.31 5.06
C GLU A 425 -16.70 -2.45 5.11
N ARG A 426 -16.34 -3.59 5.74
CA ARG A 426 -17.23 -4.76 5.87
C ARG A 426 -18.43 -4.48 6.79
N SER A 427 -18.30 -3.56 7.76
CA SER A 427 -19.43 -3.09 8.61
C SER A 427 -20.35 -2.11 7.89
N GLY A 428 -20.01 -1.67 6.67
CA GLY A 428 -20.76 -0.64 5.95
C GLY A 428 -20.50 0.80 6.44
N LEU A 429 -19.55 1.01 7.34
CA LEU A 429 -19.13 2.32 7.88
C LEU A 429 -18.13 2.98 6.92
N ILE A 430 -18.63 3.37 5.75
CA ILE A 430 -17.80 3.71 4.58
C ILE A 430 -16.93 4.94 4.80
N GLU A 431 -17.48 5.98 5.45
CA GLU A 431 -16.74 7.23 5.73
C GLU A 431 -15.58 6.98 6.71
N LEU A 432 -15.78 6.10 7.71
CA LEU A 432 -14.73 5.71 8.63
C LEU A 432 -13.66 4.87 7.93
N ALA A 433 -14.05 3.95 7.06
CA ALA A 433 -13.12 3.17 6.25
C ALA A 433 -12.27 4.08 5.35
N ASP A 434 -12.90 5.01 4.65
CA ASP A 434 -12.24 5.98 3.76
C ASP A 434 -11.22 6.82 4.51
N LYS A 435 -11.62 7.39 5.65
CA LYS A 435 -10.72 8.16 6.51
C LYS A 435 -9.53 7.32 6.97
N GLN A 436 -9.80 6.09 7.44
CA GLN A 436 -8.75 5.25 8.01
C GLN A 436 -7.75 4.77 6.95
N PHE A 437 -8.18 4.45 5.71
CA PHE A 437 -7.29 4.16 4.60
C PHE A 437 -6.45 5.38 4.19
N ALA A 438 -7.05 6.58 4.17
CA ALA A 438 -6.34 7.82 3.88
C ALA A 438 -5.27 8.13 4.95
N ASP A 439 -5.60 7.96 6.23
CA ASP A 439 -4.67 8.15 7.36
C ASP A 439 -3.53 7.13 7.29
N ALA A 440 -3.81 5.84 6.99
CA ALA A 440 -2.79 4.81 6.79
C ALA A 440 -1.83 5.15 5.64
N THR A 441 -2.38 5.56 4.49
CA THR A 441 -1.58 5.95 3.31
C THR A 441 -0.65 7.13 3.63
N LYS A 442 -1.16 8.14 4.34
CA LYS A 442 -0.36 9.29 4.77
C LYS A 442 0.69 8.91 5.82
N ALA A 443 0.33 8.10 6.81
CA ALA A 443 1.23 7.65 7.87
C ALA A 443 2.37 6.77 7.35
N SER A 444 2.15 6.04 6.24
CA SER A 444 3.16 5.22 5.55
C SER A 444 4.09 6.03 4.63
N ASP A 445 3.96 7.36 4.57
CA ASP A 445 4.61 8.21 3.56
C ASP A 445 4.36 7.69 2.12
N PHE A 446 3.11 7.37 1.82
CA PHE A 446 2.70 6.83 0.53
C PHE A 446 3.43 5.53 0.16
N ASP A 447 3.52 4.59 1.10
CA ASP A 447 3.97 3.23 0.78
C ASP A 447 3.05 2.59 -0.27
N ALA A 448 3.66 1.91 -1.25
CA ALA A 448 2.92 1.37 -2.39
C ALA A 448 1.87 0.33 -1.96
N LYS A 449 2.20 -0.57 -1.02
CA LYS A 449 1.29 -1.61 -0.54
C LYS A 449 0.05 -0.99 0.13
N VAL A 450 0.28 -0.09 1.09
CA VAL A 450 -0.79 0.58 1.84
C VAL A 450 -1.65 1.46 0.92
N GLY A 451 -1.00 2.21 0.02
CA GLY A 451 -1.72 3.05 -0.94
C GLY A 451 -2.55 2.25 -1.94
N LEU A 452 -2.06 1.10 -2.41
CA LEU A 452 -2.81 0.21 -3.30
C LEU A 452 -3.99 -0.47 -2.60
N GLU A 453 -3.93 -0.74 -1.30
CA GLU A 453 -5.09 -1.19 -0.51
C GLU A 453 -6.21 -0.12 -0.52
N TYR A 454 -5.84 1.15 -0.32
CA TYR A 454 -6.78 2.28 -0.42
C TYR A 454 -7.36 2.44 -1.83
N VAL A 455 -6.53 2.34 -2.86
CA VAL A 455 -6.98 2.34 -4.26
C VAL A 455 -8.00 1.23 -4.51
N GLY A 456 -7.73 0.02 -4.05
CA GLY A 456 -8.67 -1.10 -4.15
C GLY A 456 -10.02 -0.82 -3.49
N PHE A 457 -10.02 -0.21 -2.31
CA PHE A 457 -11.24 0.25 -1.64
C PHE A 457 -12.00 1.28 -2.50
N LEU A 458 -11.32 2.32 -3.01
CA LEU A 458 -11.94 3.36 -3.84
C LEU A 458 -12.53 2.79 -5.14
N GLN A 459 -11.84 1.82 -5.77
CA GLN A 459 -12.32 1.14 -6.97
C GLN A 459 -13.59 0.33 -6.69
N ARG A 460 -13.63 -0.45 -5.59
CA ARG A 460 -14.85 -1.18 -5.18
C ARG A 460 -16.05 -0.25 -4.92
N ARG A 461 -15.77 1.02 -4.58
CA ARG A 461 -16.81 2.05 -4.34
C ARG A 461 -17.14 2.88 -5.58
N GLY A 462 -16.53 2.60 -6.74
CA GLY A 462 -16.72 3.37 -7.96
C GLY A 462 -16.08 4.77 -7.93
N SER A 463 -15.27 5.07 -6.91
CA SER A 463 -14.60 6.38 -6.75
C SER A 463 -13.31 6.43 -7.59
N ILE A 464 -13.42 6.17 -8.89
CA ILE A 464 -12.27 5.95 -9.79
C ILE A 464 -11.40 7.20 -9.94
N ALA A 465 -12.00 8.41 -9.89
CA ALA A 465 -11.25 9.66 -9.95
C ALA A 465 -10.31 9.81 -8.74
N ARG A 466 -10.81 9.56 -7.53
CA ARG A 466 -10.00 9.60 -6.30
C ARG A 466 -8.94 8.51 -6.28
N ALA A 467 -9.24 7.33 -6.82
CA ALA A 467 -8.25 6.26 -6.97
C ALA A 467 -7.08 6.72 -7.87
N GLU A 468 -7.35 7.45 -8.97
CA GLU A 468 -6.30 8.02 -9.81
C GLU A 468 -5.47 9.07 -9.07
N ASP A 469 -6.09 9.94 -8.26
CA ASP A 469 -5.38 10.96 -7.46
C ASP A 469 -4.41 10.32 -6.46
N ILE A 470 -4.84 9.27 -5.76
CA ILE A 470 -3.98 8.52 -4.83
C ILE A 470 -2.81 7.86 -5.59
N LEU A 471 -3.09 7.21 -6.73
CA LEU A 471 -2.05 6.59 -7.56
C LEU A 471 -1.05 7.62 -8.12
N ALA A 472 -1.51 8.80 -8.49
CA ALA A 472 -0.62 9.90 -8.90
C ALA A 472 0.29 10.35 -7.74
N GLY A 473 -0.26 10.44 -6.51
CA GLY A 473 0.51 10.72 -5.30
C GLY A 473 1.57 9.65 -5.02
N LEU A 474 1.21 8.37 -5.12
CA LEU A 474 2.14 7.24 -4.99
C LEU A 474 3.25 7.30 -6.05
N ASN A 475 2.88 7.54 -7.32
CA ASN A 475 3.84 7.64 -8.42
C ASN A 475 4.81 8.83 -8.26
N ASN A 476 4.36 9.97 -7.73
CA ASN A 476 5.23 11.10 -7.45
C ASN A 476 6.29 10.80 -6.38
N ARG A 477 5.97 9.94 -5.41
CA ARG A 477 6.90 9.51 -4.35
C ARG A 477 7.80 8.36 -4.80
N ARG A 478 7.29 7.46 -5.63
CA ARG A 478 7.97 6.24 -6.09
C ARG A 478 7.78 6.06 -7.61
N PRO A 479 8.42 6.88 -8.45
CA PRO A 479 8.14 6.95 -9.89
C PRO A 479 8.50 5.68 -10.68
N ASN A 480 9.24 4.74 -10.07
CA ASN A 480 9.66 3.49 -10.72
C ASN A 480 8.95 2.24 -10.16
N ASP A 481 7.90 2.40 -9.37
CA ASP A 481 7.14 1.26 -8.87
C ASP A 481 6.20 0.72 -9.95
N ILE A 482 6.54 -0.45 -10.48
CA ILE A 482 5.82 -1.09 -11.59
C ILE A 482 4.37 -1.41 -11.22
N GLN A 483 4.11 -1.80 -9.97
CA GLN A 483 2.75 -2.14 -9.54
C GLN A 483 1.87 -0.89 -9.48
N VAL A 484 2.40 0.21 -8.96
CA VAL A 484 1.72 1.52 -8.94
C VAL A 484 1.46 2.01 -10.37
N LEU A 485 2.48 1.98 -11.24
CA LEU A 485 2.36 2.40 -12.64
C LEU A 485 1.34 1.54 -13.39
N SER A 486 1.38 0.22 -13.26
CA SER A 486 0.43 -0.68 -13.92
C SER A 486 -1.01 -0.44 -13.46
N THR A 487 -1.21 -0.22 -12.15
CA THR A 487 -2.54 0.08 -11.60
C THR A 487 -3.03 1.46 -12.08
N LEU A 488 -2.16 2.47 -12.14
CA LEU A 488 -2.49 3.80 -12.67
C LEU A 488 -2.88 3.73 -14.15
N ALA A 489 -2.14 2.96 -14.95
CA ALA A 489 -2.49 2.73 -16.34
C ALA A 489 -3.88 2.09 -16.49
N GLN A 490 -4.19 1.05 -15.69
CA GLN A 490 -5.50 0.40 -15.70
C GLN A 490 -6.64 1.38 -15.36
N VAL A 491 -6.44 2.22 -14.32
CA VAL A 491 -7.41 3.24 -13.93
C VAL A 491 -7.61 4.27 -15.04
N ARG A 492 -6.54 4.73 -15.67
CA ARG A 492 -6.61 5.67 -16.80
C ARG A 492 -7.31 5.06 -18.01
N LEU A 493 -7.03 3.80 -18.34
CA LEU A 493 -7.73 3.07 -19.41
C LEU A 493 -9.23 2.96 -19.11
N ALA A 494 -9.60 2.60 -17.87
CA ALA A 494 -11.00 2.52 -17.45
C ALA A 494 -11.73 3.88 -17.55
N ARG A 495 -11.02 4.99 -17.30
CA ARG A 495 -11.53 6.37 -17.46
C ARG A 495 -11.46 6.88 -18.89
N GLN A 496 -11.03 6.07 -19.84
CA GLN A 496 -10.80 6.47 -21.24
C GLN A 496 -9.76 7.60 -21.39
N ASN A 497 -8.88 7.77 -20.40
CA ASN A 497 -7.74 8.68 -20.50
C ASN A 497 -6.61 7.96 -21.25
N TRP A 498 -6.80 7.82 -22.57
CA TRP A 498 -5.92 7.06 -23.44
C TRP A 498 -4.51 7.63 -23.53
N ILE A 499 -4.39 8.96 -23.55
CA ILE A 499 -3.09 9.65 -23.60
C ILE A 499 -2.32 9.42 -22.31
N GLY A 500 -2.97 9.63 -21.18
CA GLY A 500 -2.35 9.39 -19.88
C GLY A 500 -1.94 7.92 -19.66
N ALA A 501 -2.70 6.96 -20.18
CA ALA A 501 -2.32 5.54 -20.15
C ALA A 501 -1.09 5.25 -21.04
N GLN A 502 -0.98 5.89 -22.20
CA GLN A 502 0.19 5.79 -23.09
C GLN A 502 1.45 6.33 -22.40
N GLU A 503 1.40 7.49 -21.75
CA GLU A 503 2.52 8.06 -20.98
C GLU A 503 3.05 7.11 -19.91
N ILE A 504 2.13 6.42 -19.21
CA ILE A 504 2.52 5.42 -18.20
C ILE A 504 3.16 4.20 -18.86
N ALA A 505 2.65 3.73 -20.00
CA ALA A 505 3.27 2.62 -20.73
C ALA A 505 4.71 2.95 -21.14
N GLU A 506 4.97 4.18 -21.61
CA GLU A 506 6.31 4.66 -21.93
C GLU A 506 7.22 4.73 -20.68
N SER A 507 6.65 5.10 -19.52
CA SER A 507 7.39 5.10 -18.25
C SER A 507 7.77 3.68 -17.81
N ILE A 508 6.85 2.72 -17.91
CA ILE A 508 7.12 1.29 -17.61
C ILE A 508 8.21 0.75 -18.57
N ARG A 509 8.18 1.11 -19.84
CA ARG A 509 9.19 0.68 -20.82
C ARG A 509 10.59 1.20 -20.49
N ARG A 510 10.70 2.45 -20.01
CA ARG A 510 11.99 3.06 -19.60
C ARG A 510 12.63 2.36 -18.40
N ILE A 511 11.83 1.80 -17.49
CA ILE A 511 12.33 1.06 -16.32
C ILE A 511 12.98 -0.27 -16.73
N GLY A 512 12.66 -0.79 -17.93
CA GLY A 512 13.21 -2.03 -18.46
C GLY A 512 12.49 -3.29 -17.95
N ASN A 513 12.76 -4.44 -18.60
CA ASN A 513 12.22 -5.79 -18.31
C ASN A 513 10.69 -5.98 -18.31
N ASN A 514 9.89 -4.93 -18.46
CA ASN A 514 8.44 -4.98 -18.47
C ASN A 514 7.85 -4.54 -19.83
N GLY A 515 8.60 -4.72 -20.90
CA GLY A 515 8.21 -4.33 -22.27
C GLY A 515 6.87 -4.92 -22.68
N ALA A 516 6.62 -6.19 -22.40
CA ALA A 516 5.35 -6.85 -22.74
C ALA A 516 4.15 -6.20 -22.04
N ALA A 517 4.26 -5.87 -20.75
CA ALA A 517 3.20 -5.18 -20.01
C ALA A 517 2.99 -3.75 -20.51
N ALA A 518 4.06 -3.02 -20.81
CA ALA A 518 4.00 -1.70 -21.42
C ALA A 518 3.32 -1.74 -22.80
N ASP A 519 3.68 -2.71 -23.64
CA ASP A 519 3.10 -2.88 -24.97
C ASP A 519 1.61 -3.26 -24.91
N GLN A 520 1.21 -4.05 -23.93
CA GLN A 520 -0.19 -4.40 -23.66
C GLN A 520 -1.04 -3.16 -23.28
N ILE A 521 -0.52 -2.31 -22.40
CA ILE A 521 -1.16 -1.05 -22.00
C ILE A 521 -1.23 -0.09 -23.19
N LEU A 522 -0.11 0.08 -23.92
CA LEU A 522 -0.02 0.93 -25.08
C LEU A 522 -1.03 0.51 -26.17
N GLY A 523 -1.06 -0.77 -26.51
CA GLY A 523 -2.00 -1.31 -27.49
C GLY A 523 -3.45 -1.03 -27.12
N THR A 524 -3.81 -1.22 -25.84
CA THR A 524 -5.15 -0.94 -25.33
C THR A 524 -5.50 0.55 -25.44
N ALA A 525 -4.58 1.44 -25.07
CA ALA A 525 -4.77 2.89 -25.20
C ALA A 525 -4.94 3.31 -26.67
N LEU A 526 -4.19 2.71 -27.58
CA LEU A 526 -4.27 2.97 -29.03
C LEU A 526 -5.59 2.47 -29.64
N ILE A 527 -6.13 1.33 -29.19
CA ILE A 527 -7.47 0.87 -29.53
C ILE A 527 -8.53 1.92 -29.14
N GLY A 528 -8.45 2.48 -27.93
CA GLY A 528 -9.37 3.52 -27.47
C GLY A 528 -9.29 4.81 -28.31
N ARG A 529 -8.15 5.06 -28.97
CA ARG A 529 -7.92 6.19 -29.88
C ARG A 529 -8.21 5.85 -31.36
N ASN A 530 -8.74 4.65 -31.63
CA ASN A 530 -8.98 4.11 -32.98
C ASN A 530 -7.71 3.99 -33.87
N LYS A 531 -6.52 3.93 -33.24
CA LYS A 531 -5.23 3.75 -33.92
C LYS A 531 -4.89 2.27 -34.03
N TYR A 532 -5.68 1.55 -34.81
CA TYR A 532 -5.65 0.08 -34.83
C TYR A 532 -4.33 -0.49 -35.32
N ASP A 533 -3.67 0.10 -36.31
CA ASP A 533 -2.41 -0.42 -36.87
C ASP A 533 -1.25 -0.30 -35.86
N GLU A 534 -1.19 0.84 -35.16
CA GLU A 534 -0.22 1.05 -34.08
C GLU A 534 -0.50 0.08 -32.90
N ALA A 535 -1.78 -0.16 -32.57
CA ALA A 535 -2.18 -1.11 -31.53
C ALA A 535 -1.79 -2.54 -31.88
N ILE A 536 -2.00 -2.97 -33.12
CA ILE A 536 -1.59 -4.29 -33.63
C ILE A 536 -0.08 -4.47 -33.47
N ALA A 537 0.73 -3.46 -33.84
CA ALA A 537 2.18 -3.51 -33.66
C ALA A 537 2.58 -3.66 -32.19
N ALA A 538 1.94 -2.90 -31.29
CA ALA A 538 2.21 -2.99 -29.86
C ALA A 538 1.84 -4.39 -29.30
N PHE A 539 0.66 -4.93 -29.63
CA PHE A 539 0.26 -6.28 -29.19
C PHE A 539 1.11 -7.38 -29.80
N GLN A 540 1.62 -7.20 -31.04
CA GLN A 540 2.59 -8.12 -31.65
C GLN A 540 3.90 -8.14 -30.84
N ASN A 541 4.38 -7.00 -30.38
CA ASN A 541 5.57 -6.94 -29.52
C ASN A 541 5.32 -7.64 -28.18
N ALA A 542 4.15 -7.44 -27.58
CA ALA A 542 3.77 -8.14 -26.35
C ALA A 542 3.72 -9.66 -26.54
N TYR A 543 3.15 -10.14 -27.66
CA TYR A 543 3.14 -11.56 -28.02
C TYR A 543 4.55 -12.12 -28.24
N ASN A 544 5.41 -11.37 -28.95
CA ASN A 544 6.78 -11.83 -29.20
C ASN A 544 7.60 -11.99 -27.90
N ALA A 545 7.31 -11.19 -26.90
CA ALA A 545 7.94 -11.27 -25.58
C ALA A 545 7.48 -12.51 -24.77
N ASP A 546 6.20 -12.90 -24.87
CA ASP A 546 5.64 -14.11 -24.29
C ASP A 546 4.62 -14.76 -25.22
N PRO A 547 5.06 -15.64 -26.14
CA PRO A 547 4.16 -16.30 -27.09
C PRO A 547 3.19 -17.31 -26.48
N THR A 548 3.35 -17.66 -25.20
CA THR A 548 2.51 -18.63 -24.50
C THR A 548 1.38 -17.97 -23.69
N ALA A 549 1.50 -16.67 -23.42
CA ALA A 549 0.50 -15.94 -22.66
C ALA A 549 -0.79 -15.75 -23.47
N ALA A 550 -1.93 -16.08 -22.87
CA ALA A 550 -3.23 -15.95 -23.51
C ALA A 550 -3.61 -14.48 -23.79
N GLN A 551 -3.23 -13.55 -22.90
CA GLN A 551 -3.63 -12.16 -22.99
C GLN A 551 -3.10 -11.44 -24.24
N PRO A 552 -1.81 -11.50 -24.63
CA PRO A 552 -1.31 -10.92 -25.87
C PRO A 552 -1.98 -11.51 -27.13
N ILE A 553 -2.25 -12.83 -27.14
CA ILE A 553 -2.96 -13.50 -28.23
C ILE A 553 -4.38 -12.93 -28.38
N ASN A 554 -5.14 -12.84 -27.28
CA ASN A 554 -6.49 -12.28 -27.26
C ASN A 554 -6.50 -10.81 -27.75
N SER A 555 -5.57 -10.01 -27.26
CA SER A 555 -5.50 -8.57 -27.58
C SER A 555 -5.14 -8.35 -29.04
N LEU A 556 -4.19 -9.11 -29.56
CA LEU A 556 -3.77 -9.02 -30.97
C LEU A 556 -4.91 -9.42 -31.92
N VAL A 557 -5.56 -10.57 -31.67
CA VAL A 557 -6.72 -11.00 -32.47
C VAL A 557 -7.86 -10.01 -32.37
N GLY A 558 -8.17 -9.52 -31.16
CA GLY A 558 -9.21 -8.50 -30.96
C GLY A 558 -8.93 -7.20 -31.72
N ALA A 559 -7.67 -6.75 -31.75
CA ALA A 559 -7.24 -5.57 -32.51
C ALA A 559 -7.37 -5.79 -34.02
N LEU A 560 -6.94 -6.96 -34.52
CA LEU A 560 -7.08 -7.31 -35.93
C LEU A 560 -8.55 -7.36 -36.39
N LEU A 561 -9.44 -7.92 -35.57
CA LEU A 561 -10.87 -7.96 -35.87
C LEU A 561 -11.51 -6.57 -35.84
N LYS A 562 -11.15 -5.71 -34.89
CA LYS A 562 -11.60 -4.31 -34.85
C LYS A 562 -11.09 -3.49 -36.05
N ALA A 563 -9.91 -3.78 -36.54
CA ALA A 563 -9.34 -3.20 -37.74
C ALA A 563 -9.92 -3.78 -39.05
N ASN A 564 -10.89 -4.71 -38.93
CA ASN A 564 -11.45 -5.50 -40.04
C ASN A 564 -10.42 -6.34 -40.84
N LYS A 565 -9.31 -6.72 -40.19
CA LYS A 565 -8.20 -7.53 -40.77
C LYS A 565 -8.38 -9.01 -40.44
N LYS A 566 -9.55 -9.58 -40.79
CA LYS A 566 -9.94 -10.96 -40.45
C LYS A 566 -8.98 -12.02 -40.99
N ASP A 567 -8.46 -11.84 -42.21
CA ASP A 567 -7.51 -12.76 -42.83
C ASP A 567 -6.17 -12.80 -42.06
N GLN A 568 -5.68 -11.65 -41.60
CA GLN A 568 -4.47 -11.58 -40.78
C GLN A 568 -4.68 -12.27 -39.43
N ALA A 569 -5.85 -12.13 -38.80
CA ALA A 569 -6.19 -12.83 -37.58
C ALA A 569 -6.20 -14.35 -37.78
N ALA A 570 -6.78 -14.85 -38.89
CA ALA A 570 -6.79 -16.27 -39.24
C ALA A 570 -5.38 -16.82 -39.49
N VAL A 571 -4.54 -16.09 -40.22
CA VAL A 571 -3.11 -16.49 -40.45
C VAL A 571 -2.33 -16.54 -39.15
N PHE A 572 -2.51 -15.52 -38.29
CA PHE A 572 -1.86 -15.48 -36.98
C PHE A 572 -2.28 -16.66 -36.11
N LEU A 573 -3.57 -16.91 -35.95
CA LEU A 573 -4.10 -18.04 -35.17
C LEU A 573 -3.65 -19.38 -35.72
N LYS A 574 -3.58 -19.56 -37.04
CA LYS A 574 -3.01 -20.76 -37.66
C LYS A 574 -1.55 -20.97 -37.25
N SER A 575 -0.76 -19.91 -37.12
CA SER A 575 0.62 -19.99 -36.66
C SER A 575 0.74 -20.36 -35.17
N VAL A 576 -0.17 -19.86 -34.31
CA VAL A 576 -0.25 -20.22 -32.88
C VAL A 576 -0.62 -21.70 -32.74
N LEU A 577 -1.67 -22.16 -33.45
CA LEU A 577 -2.14 -23.53 -33.41
C LEU A 577 -1.18 -24.56 -34.07
N ALA A 578 -0.32 -24.10 -34.97
CA ALA A 578 0.75 -24.96 -35.50
C ALA A 578 1.80 -25.30 -34.43
N LYS A 579 2.02 -24.38 -33.46
CA LYS A 579 2.93 -24.62 -32.32
C LYS A 579 2.26 -25.40 -31.19
N ASN A 580 0.98 -25.10 -30.91
CA ASN A 580 0.18 -25.76 -29.89
C ASN A 580 -1.23 -26.09 -30.41
N PRO A 581 -1.44 -27.23 -31.07
CA PRO A 581 -2.75 -27.60 -31.64
C PRO A 581 -3.87 -27.78 -30.62
N GLY A 582 -3.51 -28.01 -29.35
CA GLY A 582 -4.43 -28.15 -28.21
C GLY A 582 -4.72 -26.89 -27.43
N ASP A 583 -4.32 -25.71 -27.90
CA ASP A 583 -4.62 -24.45 -27.24
C ASP A 583 -6.09 -24.08 -27.37
N ALA A 584 -6.86 -24.36 -26.30
CA ALA A 584 -8.30 -24.11 -26.29
C ALA A 584 -8.63 -22.62 -26.48
N ASN A 585 -7.82 -21.70 -25.97
CA ASN A 585 -8.01 -20.26 -26.14
C ASN A 585 -7.85 -19.86 -27.61
N ALA A 586 -6.77 -20.31 -28.26
CA ALA A 586 -6.55 -20.04 -29.68
C ALA A 586 -7.62 -20.68 -30.58
N LEU A 587 -8.12 -21.88 -30.23
CA LEU A 587 -9.24 -22.53 -30.93
C LEU A 587 -10.55 -21.76 -30.77
N VAL A 588 -10.84 -21.19 -29.60
CA VAL A 588 -12.01 -20.31 -29.37
C VAL A 588 -11.88 -19.04 -30.21
N LEU A 589 -10.70 -18.40 -30.23
CA LEU A 589 -10.45 -17.22 -31.05
C LEU A 589 -10.56 -17.51 -32.56
N GLN A 590 -10.11 -18.69 -33.00
CA GLN A 590 -10.26 -19.14 -34.38
C GLN A 590 -11.75 -19.28 -34.75
N GLY A 591 -12.55 -19.92 -33.88
CA GLY A 591 -14.00 -20.01 -34.06
C GLY A 591 -14.68 -18.65 -34.11
N SER A 592 -14.29 -17.74 -33.22
CA SER A 592 -14.82 -16.36 -33.20
C SER A 592 -14.45 -15.58 -34.47
N THR A 593 -13.20 -15.75 -34.96
CA THR A 593 -12.74 -15.13 -36.22
C THR A 593 -13.51 -15.68 -37.44
N GLN A 594 -13.74 -17.00 -37.48
CA GLN A 594 -14.51 -17.66 -38.54
C GLN A 594 -15.96 -17.21 -38.53
N LEU A 595 -16.55 -17.07 -37.32
CA LEU A 595 -17.93 -16.56 -37.17
C LEU A 595 -18.05 -15.11 -37.68
N ALA A 596 -17.08 -14.25 -37.31
CA ALA A 596 -17.00 -12.88 -37.83
C ALA A 596 -16.81 -12.80 -39.35
N SER A 597 -16.29 -13.84 -39.96
CA SER A 597 -16.13 -13.98 -41.43
C SER A 597 -17.32 -14.69 -42.11
N GLY A 598 -18.37 -15.02 -41.36
CA GLY A 598 -19.57 -15.70 -41.85
C GLY A 598 -19.45 -17.22 -42.02
N ALA A 599 -18.33 -17.81 -41.60
CA ALA A 599 -18.04 -19.24 -41.72
C ALA A 599 -18.55 -20.06 -40.49
N ALA A 600 -19.85 -20.06 -40.26
CA ALA A 600 -20.48 -20.64 -39.07
C ALA A 600 -20.14 -22.12 -38.83
N ASP A 601 -20.14 -22.95 -39.91
CA ASP A 601 -19.84 -24.40 -39.80
C ASP A 601 -18.38 -24.65 -39.37
N GLN A 602 -17.44 -23.79 -39.83
CA GLN A 602 -16.04 -23.86 -39.39
C GLN A 602 -15.89 -23.39 -37.95
N ALA A 603 -16.61 -22.35 -37.55
CA ALA A 603 -16.62 -21.85 -36.19
C ALA A 603 -17.08 -22.92 -35.20
N LEU A 604 -18.17 -23.63 -35.54
CA LEU A 604 -18.65 -24.75 -34.72
C LEU A 604 -17.60 -25.84 -34.54
N LYS A 605 -16.88 -26.22 -35.62
CA LYS A 605 -15.79 -27.19 -35.54
C LYS A 605 -14.66 -26.73 -34.63
N SER A 606 -14.28 -25.44 -34.69
CA SER A 606 -13.23 -24.87 -33.86
C SER A 606 -13.67 -24.81 -32.37
N PHE A 607 -14.90 -24.47 -32.07
CA PHE A 607 -15.42 -24.47 -30.69
C PHE A 607 -15.50 -25.88 -30.11
N LEU A 608 -15.92 -26.88 -30.91
CA LEU A 608 -15.91 -28.29 -30.49
C LEU A 608 -14.48 -28.79 -30.26
N ALA A 609 -13.53 -28.40 -31.11
CA ALA A 609 -12.12 -28.72 -30.94
C ALA A 609 -11.56 -28.12 -29.62
N ALA A 610 -11.97 -26.90 -29.26
CA ALA A 610 -11.56 -26.25 -28.00
C ALA A 610 -12.05 -27.05 -26.78
N VAL A 611 -13.31 -27.48 -26.78
CA VAL A 611 -13.90 -28.32 -25.70
C VAL A 611 -13.17 -29.66 -25.59
N ASN A 612 -12.87 -30.32 -26.74
CA ASN A 612 -12.21 -31.63 -26.75
C ASN A 612 -10.73 -31.55 -26.35
N ALA A 613 -10.03 -30.46 -26.72
CA ALA A 613 -8.62 -30.26 -26.39
C ALA A 613 -8.40 -30.04 -24.90
N GLN A 614 -9.27 -29.27 -24.26
CA GLN A 614 -9.17 -28.94 -22.82
C GLN A 614 -10.56 -29.05 -22.14
N PRO A 615 -11.05 -30.25 -21.81
CA PRO A 615 -12.39 -30.44 -21.25
C PRO A 615 -12.61 -29.77 -19.88
N LYS A 616 -11.53 -29.44 -19.17
CA LYS A 616 -11.59 -28.69 -17.90
C LYS A 616 -11.48 -27.17 -18.07
N HIS A 617 -11.55 -26.65 -19.31
CA HIS A 617 -11.44 -25.21 -19.56
C HIS A 617 -12.81 -24.64 -19.97
N ALA A 618 -13.36 -23.71 -19.14
CA ALA A 618 -14.72 -23.17 -19.33
C ALA A 618 -14.94 -22.45 -20.67
N ALA A 619 -13.90 -21.75 -21.19
CA ALA A 619 -14.05 -20.89 -22.36
C ALA A 619 -14.54 -21.64 -23.63
N GLY A 620 -14.16 -22.90 -23.83
CA GLY A 620 -14.66 -23.72 -24.93
C GLY A 620 -16.17 -23.94 -24.84
N TYR A 621 -16.66 -24.30 -23.65
CA TYR A 621 -18.11 -24.49 -23.42
C TYR A 621 -18.89 -23.18 -23.53
N GLN A 622 -18.33 -22.07 -23.03
CA GLN A 622 -18.94 -20.74 -23.17
C GLN A 622 -19.12 -20.36 -24.63
N ALA A 623 -18.04 -20.42 -25.41
CA ALA A 623 -18.07 -20.07 -26.83
C ALA A 623 -19.03 -20.96 -27.64
N LEU A 624 -19.04 -22.27 -27.37
CA LEU A 624 -19.94 -23.21 -28.04
C LEU A 624 -21.41 -22.97 -27.65
N ALA A 625 -21.69 -22.68 -26.38
CA ALA A 625 -23.02 -22.36 -25.91
C ALA A 625 -23.52 -21.03 -26.48
N GLU A 626 -22.69 -19.99 -26.48
CA GLU A 626 -23.00 -18.68 -27.10
C GLU A 626 -23.28 -18.82 -28.60
N PHE A 627 -22.51 -19.66 -29.30
CA PHE A 627 -22.79 -20.00 -30.70
C PHE A 627 -24.19 -20.58 -30.88
N HIS A 628 -24.57 -21.59 -30.10
CA HIS A 628 -25.91 -22.18 -30.16
C HIS A 628 -27.01 -21.18 -29.76
N LEU A 629 -26.79 -20.32 -28.76
CA LEU A 629 -27.72 -19.26 -28.40
C LEU A 629 -27.94 -18.26 -29.53
N GLY A 630 -26.86 -17.88 -30.24
CA GLY A 630 -26.95 -17.02 -31.44
C GLY A 630 -27.77 -17.64 -32.58
N GLN A 631 -27.74 -18.97 -32.68
CA GLN A 631 -28.57 -19.74 -33.65
C GLN A 631 -29.98 -20.06 -33.11
N LYS A 632 -30.35 -19.59 -31.92
CA LYS A 632 -31.61 -19.92 -31.20
C LYS A 632 -31.77 -21.40 -30.87
N ASN A 633 -30.72 -22.19 -30.87
CA ASN A 633 -30.67 -23.60 -30.51
C ASN A 633 -30.53 -23.76 -28.99
N TYR A 634 -31.55 -23.38 -28.24
CA TYR A 634 -31.50 -23.27 -26.77
C TYR A 634 -31.23 -24.62 -26.09
N ASP A 635 -31.79 -25.72 -26.60
CA ASP A 635 -31.60 -27.05 -26.01
C ASP A 635 -30.12 -27.53 -26.11
N GLU A 636 -29.47 -27.31 -27.28
CA GLU A 636 -28.06 -27.66 -27.44
C GLU A 636 -27.18 -26.73 -26.59
N ALA A 637 -27.52 -25.45 -26.47
CA ALA A 637 -26.80 -24.54 -25.56
C ALA A 637 -26.87 -25.05 -24.12
N ILE A 638 -28.03 -25.38 -23.61
CA ILE A 638 -28.24 -25.91 -22.25
C ILE A 638 -27.44 -27.22 -22.05
N LYS A 639 -27.48 -28.13 -23.02
CA LYS A 639 -26.73 -29.39 -22.95
C LYS A 639 -25.23 -29.17 -22.86
N VAL A 640 -24.68 -28.30 -23.72
CA VAL A 640 -23.27 -27.93 -23.72
C VAL A 640 -22.85 -27.35 -22.36
N VAL A 641 -23.63 -26.39 -21.82
CA VAL A 641 -23.30 -25.77 -20.54
C VAL A 641 -23.39 -26.78 -19.40
N ARG A 642 -24.40 -27.64 -19.35
CA ARG A 642 -24.48 -28.70 -18.34
C ARG A 642 -23.28 -29.66 -18.40
N THR A 643 -22.82 -29.99 -19.59
CA THR A 643 -21.59 -30.79 -19.75
C THR A 643 -20.37 -30.06 -19.20
N GLY A 644 -20.26 -28.75 -19.45
CA GLY A 644 -19.21 -27.91 -18.87
C GLY A 644 -19.27 -27.83 -17.34
N LEU A 645 -20.47 -27.73 -16.77
CA LEU A 645 -20.69 -27.71 -15.32
C LEU A 645 -20.34 -29.06 -14.65
N GLN A 646 -20.46 -30.19 -15.35
CA GLN A 646 -19.95 -31.47 -14.84
C GLN A 646 -18.44 -31.47 -14.67
N GLN A 647 -17.70 -30.72 -15.49
CA GLN A 647 -16.24 -30.56 -15.40
C GLN A 647 -15.84 -29.45 -14.43
N GLN A 648 -16.65 -28.42 -14.30
CA GLN A 648 -16.41 -27.24 -13.46
C GLN A 648 -17.70 -26.82 -12.72
N PRO A 649 -18.09 -27.54 -11.66
CA PRO A 649 -19.35 -27.31 -10.94
C PRO A 649 -19.52 -25.92 -10.34
N ASP A 650 -18.41 -25.19 -10.10
CA ASP A 650 -18.41 -23.87 -9.49
C ASP A 650 -18.19 -22.73 -10.49
N SER A 651 -18.24 -23.01 -11.80
CA SER A 651 -18.07 -21.99 -12.83
C SER A 651 -19.26 -21.04 -12.90
N MET A 652 -19.15 -19.88 -12.24
CA MET A 652 -20.17 -18.82 -12.24
C MET A 652 -20.57 -18.41 -13.67
N ALA A 653 -19.57 -18.30 -14.56
CA ALA A 653 -19.84 -17.91 -15.95
C ALA A 653 -20.73 -18.93 -16.68
N LEU A 654 -20.50 -20.23 -16.48
CA LEU A 654 -21.36 -21.26 -17.06
C LEU A 654 -22.76 -21.27 -16.44
N HIS A 655 -22.92 -21.07 -15.13
CA HIS A 655 -24.22 -20.94 -14.49
C HIS A 655 -25.02 -19.75 -15.02
N ILE A 656 -24.37 -18.57 -15.24
CA ILE A 656 -25.03 -17.40 -15.85
C ILE A 656 -25.53 -17.71 -17.27
N ILE A 657 -24.71 -18.39 -18.09
CA ILE A 657 -25.11 -18.78 -19.46
C ILE A 657 -26.26 -19.79 -19.42
N LEU A 658 -26.23 -20.76 -18.47
CA LEU A 658 -27.31 -21.71 -18.28
C LEU A 658 -28.64 -21.02 -17.95
N ALA A 659 -28.62 -20.15 -16.95
CA ALA A 659 -29.82 -19.39 -16.56
C ALA A 659 -30.35 -18.55 -17.73
N GLY A 660 -29.47 -17.80 -18.44
CA GLY A 660 -29.88 -17.04 -19.62
C GLY A 660 -30.38 -17.90 -20.79
N ALA A 661 -29.87 -19.13 -20.96
CA ALA A 661 -30.37 -20.08 -21.95
C ALA A 661 -31.77 -20.62 -21.57
N LEU A 662 -31.99 -20.94 -20.30
CA LEU A 662 -33.26 -21.37 -19.75
C LEU A 662 -34.33 -20.27 -19.89
N GLU A 663 -34.00 -19.03 -19.56
CA GLU A 663 -34.89 -17.87 -19.78
C GLU A 663 -35.33 -17.76 -21.26
N ARG A 664 -34.37 -17.81 -22.21
CA ARG A 664 -34.66 -17.70 -23.64
C ARG A 664 -35.46 -18.88 -24.18
N LYS A 665 -35.36 -20.04 -23.53
CA LYS A 665 -36.18 -21.21 -23.80
C LYS A 665 -37.59 -21.07 -23.22
N GLY A 666 -37.85 -20.17 -22.26
CA GLY A 666 -39.08 -20.03 -21.50
C GLY A 666 -39.15 -20.88 -20.22
N ASP A 667 -38.07 -21.54 -19.85
CA ASP A 667 -37.95 -22.29 -18.58
C ASP A 667 -37.54 -21.34 -17.44
N TYR A 668 -38.49 -20.48 -17.04
CA TYR A 668 -38.25 -19.45 -16.04
C TYR A 668 -37.99 -20.03 -14.65
N GLU A 669 -38.60 -21.13 -14.29
CA GLU A 669 -38.37 -21.78 -12.99
C GLU A 669 -36.97 -22.40 -12.91
N GLY A 670 -36.52 -23.02 -14.00
CA GLY A 670 -35.14 -23.49 -14.11
C GLY A 670 -34.11 -22.36 -13.99
N ALA A 671 -34.40 -21.22 -14.66
CA ALA A 671 -33.55 -20.03 -14.58
C ALA A 671 -33.48 -19.43 -13.16
N ILE A 672 -34.64 -19.33 -12.48
CA ILE A 672 -34.73 -18.86 -11.08
C ILE A 672 -33.90 -19.77 -10.19
N SER A 673 -34.01 -21.09 -10.32
CA SER A 673 -33.27 -22.06 -9.52
C SER A 673 -31.75 -21.91 -9.69
N GLU A 674 -31.29 -21.68 -10.93
CA GLU A 674 -29.86 -21.44 -11.20
C GLU A 674 -29.36 -20.10 -10.60
N TYR A 675 -30.13 -19.01 -10.71
CA TYR A 675 -29.77 -17.74 -10.09
C TYR A 675 -29.86 -17.82 -8.57
N GLU A 676 -30.77 -18.57 -7.97
CA GLU A 676 -30.82 -18.81 -6.51
C GLU A 676 -29.56 -19.52 -6.01
N LEU A 677 -29.16 -20.61 -6.71
CA LEU A 677 -27.91 -21.31 -6.41
C LEU A 677 -26.68 -20.37 -6.45
N MET A 678 -26.62 -19.48 -7.45
CA MET A 678 -25.54 -18.49 -7.57
C MET A 678 -25.60 -17.44 -6.46
N ALA A 679 -26.79 -16.95 -6.11
CA ALA A 679 -26.98 -15.95 -5.06
C ALA A 679 -26.58 -16.49 -3.68
N ASP A 680 -26.84 -17.78 -3.41
CA ASP A 680 -26.44 -18.46 -2.17
C ASP A 680 -24.92 -18.62 -2.09
N LYS A 681 -24.27 -18.96 -3.21
CA LYS A 681 -22.79 -19.06 -3.28
C LYS A 681 -22.07 -17.70 -3.21
N GLN A 682 -22.67 -16.65 -3.78
CA GLN A 682 -22.10 -15.29 -3.86
C GLN A 682 -23.15 -14.21 -3.60
N PRO A 683 -23.55 -13.98 -2.33
CA PRO A 683 -24.66 -13.06 -2.00
C PRO A 683 -24.42 -11.59 -2.41
N GLY A 684 -23.18 -11.20 -2.72
CA GLY A 684 -22.80 -9.84 -3.15
C GLY A 684 -22.71 -9.65 -4.67
N ASN A 685 -23.01 -10.66 -5.48
CA ASN A 685 -22.89 -10.56 -6.93
C ASN A 685 -24.05 -9.75 -7.52
N LEU A 686 -23.76 -8.50 -7.95
CA LEU A 686 -24.79 -7.55 -8.41
C LEU A 686 -25.50 -8.03 -9.68
N ILE A 687 -24.82 -8.75 -10.59
CA ILE A 687 -25.44 -9.27 -11.83
C ILE A 687 -26.45 -10.36 -11.48
N VAL A 688 -26.07 -11.30 -10.63
CA VAL A 688 -26.95 -12.38 -10.16
C VAL A 688 -28.14 -11.80 -9.40
N ALA A 689 -27.87 -10.85 -8.47
CA ALA A 689 -28.91 -10.19 -7.69
C ALA A 689 -29.92 -9.45 -8.59
N ASN A 690 -29.43 -8.74 -9.62
CA ASN A 690 -30.30 -8.05 -10.57
C ASN A 690 -31.14 -9.03 -11.39
N ASN A 691 -30.52 -10.05 -11.99
CA ASN A 691 -31.23 -10.96 -12.88
C ASN A 691 -32.27 -11.78 -12.12
N LEU A 692 -31.91 -12.27 -10.92
CA LEU A 692 -32.87 -12.96 -10.07
C LEU A 692 -34.02 -12.04 -9.63
N ALA A 693 -33.71 -10.81 -9.20
CA ALA A 693 -34.76 -9.87 -8.78
C ALA A 693 -35.70 -9.53 -9.94
N SER A 694 -35.17 -9.20 -11.13
CA SER A 694 -35.96 -8.90 -12.32
C SER A 694 -36.88 -10.08 -12.67
N LEU A 695 -36.32 -11.30 -12.74
CA LEU A 695 -37.07 -12.48 -13.11
C LEU A 695 -38.18 -12.82 -12.09
N LEU A 696 -37.89 -12.65 -10.78
CA LEU A 696 -38.92 -12.81 -9.74
C LEU A 696 -40.04 -11.77 -9.87
N LEU A 697 -39.71 -10.49 -10.16
CA LEU A 697 -40.70 -9.40 -10.32
C LEU A 697 -41.57 -9.58 -11.57
N ASP A 698 -41.00 -10.15 -12.64
CA ASP A 698 -41.69 -10.32 -13.92
C ASP A 698 -42.55 -11.59 -13.95
N ARG A 699 -42.21 -12.65 -13.22
CA ARG A 699 -42.77 -13.98 -13.35
C ARG A 699 -43.54 -14.46 -12.11
N ARG A 700 -43.34 -13.86 -10.94
CA ARG A 700 -43.99 -14.26 -9.69
C ARG A 700 -44.67 -13.08 -9.02
N THR A 701 -45.94 -13.27 -8.63
CA THR A 701 -46.78 -12.23 -8.02
C THR A 701 -46.98 -12.43 -6.52
N ASP A 702 -46.42 -13.50 -5.95
CA ASP A 702 -46.57 -13.82 -4.53
C ASP A 702 -45.73 -12.94 -3.63
N LYS A 703 -46.18 -12.72 -2.38
CA LYS A 703 -45.52 -11.85 -1.41
C LYS A 703 -44.09 -12.30 -1.01
N ALA A 704 -43.83 -13.61 -1.06
CA ALA A 704 -42.51 -14.15 -0.70
C ALA A 704 -41.49 -13.79 -1.78
N SER A 705 -41.82 -13.95 -3.05
CA SER A 705 -41.01 -13.59 -4.20
C SER A 705 -40.74 -12.07 -4.25
N LEU A 706 -41.75 -11.25 -3.99
CA LEU A 706 -41.60 -9.78 -3.91
C LEU A 706 -40.62 -9.38 -2.77
N LYS A 707 -40.75 -10.01 -1.59
CA LYS A 707 -39.84 -9.75 -0.46
C LYS A 707 -38.42 -10.20 -0.78
N LYS A 708 -38.24 -11.34 -1.47
CA LYS A 708 -36.91 -11.82 -1.91
C LYS A 708 -36.31 -10.86 -2.93
N ALA A 709 -37.08 -10.43 -3.94
CA ALA A 709 -36.63 -9.44 -4.91
C ALA A 709 -36.21 -8.10 -4.23
N GLN A 710 -37.00 -7.66 -3.24
CA GLN A 710 -36.66 -6.47 -2.45
C GLN A 710 -35.34 -6.61 -1.71
N SER A 711 -35.05 -7.77 -1.10
CA SER A 711 -33.79 -8.06 -0.43
C SER A 711 -32.61 -8.06 -1.40
N LEU A 712 -32.77 -8.69 -2.56
CA LEU A 712 -31.76 -8.71 -3.64
C LEU A 712 -31.51 -7.31 -4.21
N ALA A 713 -32.58 -6.54 -4.45
CA ALA A 713 -32.49 -5.19 -4.98
C ALA A 713 -31.82 -4.17 -4.02
N ALA A 714 -31.77 -4.47 -2.73
CA ALA A 714 -31.14 -3.58 -1.75
C ALA A 714 -29.65 -3.30 -2.06
N VAL A 715 -28.90 -4.30 -2.57
CA VAL A 715 -27.48 -4.15 -2.94
C VAL A 715 -27.29 -3.34 -4.23
N LEU A 716 -28.34 -3.19 -5.06
CA LEU A 716 -28.30 -2.47 -6.33
C LEU A 716 -28.48 -0.95 -6.18
N ARG A 717 -29.03 -0.46 -5.06
CA ARG A 717 -29.47 0.94 -4.87
C ARG A 717 -28.40 1.99 -5.12
N LYS A 718 -27.12 1.65 -4.90
CA LYS A 718 -25.98 2.59 -5.08
C LYS A 718 -25.37 2.52 -6.48
N SER A 719 -25.84 1.61 -7.33
CA SER A 719 -25.31 1.42 -8.67
C SER A 719 -25.90 2.43 -9.66
N GLN A 720 -25.08 2.86 -10.60
CA GLN A 720 -25.50 3.72 -11.72
C GLN A 720 -25.79 2.92 -13.00
N ILE A 721 -25.75 1.59 -12.94
CA ILE A 721 -25.98 0.71 -14.08
C ILE A 721 -27.46 0.80 -14.49
N PRO A 722 -27.76 1.12 -15.78
CA PRO A 722 -29.13 1.36 -16.22
C PRO A 722 -30.07 0.17 -16.02
N GLN A 723 -29.60 -1.06 -16.24
CA GLN A 723 -30.37 -2.29 -16.02
C GLN A 723 -30.79 -2.44 -14.55
N PHE A 724 -29.93 -2.04 -13.62
CA PHE A 724 -30.24 -2.09 -12.18
C PHE A 724 -31.25 -1.01 -11.79
N LYS A 725 -31.17 0.17 -12.43
CA LYS A 725 -32.18 1.22 -12.26
C LYS A 725 -33.57 0.79 -12.73
N ASP A 726 -33.66 0.06 -13.86
CA ASP A 726 -34.90 -0.50 -14.36
C ASP A 726 -35.52 -1.50 -13.37
N THR A 727 -34.73 -2.46 -12.87
CA THR A 727 -35.17 -3.42 -11.85
C THR A 727 -35.66 -2.73 -10.57
N LEU A 728 -34.93 -1.69 -10.09
CA LEU A 728 -35.32 -0.89 -8.93
C LEU A 728 -36.60 -0.08 -9.22
N GLY A 729 -36.72 0.49 -10.40
CA GLY A 729 -37.92 1.21 -10.86
C GLY A 729 -39.15 0.32 -10.91
N TRP A 730 -39.03 -0.87 -11.48
CA TRP A 730 -40.12 -1.85 -11.55
C TRP A 730 -40.52 -2.36 -10.16
N LEU A 731 -39.55 -2.61 -9.27
CA LEU A 731 -39.83 -2.95 -7.87
C LEU A 731 -40.61 -1.82 -7.17
N SER A 732 -40.20 -0.56 -7.37
CA SER A 732 -40.89 0.61 -6.79
C SER A 732 -42.33 0.71 -7.33
N TYR A 733 -42.54 0.46 -8.61
CA TYR A 733 -43.90 0.39 -9.22
C TYR A 733 -44.78 -0.65 -8.54
N LEU A 734 -44.29 -1.87 -8.36
CA LEU A 734 -45.03 -2.95 -7.72
C LEU A 734 -45.29 -2.70 -6.22
N GLN A 735 -44.52 -1.86 -5.59
CA GLN A 735 -44.71 -1.41 -4.21
C GLN A 735 -45.62 -0.17 -4.07
N GLY A 736 -46.09 0.41 -5.19
CA GLY A 736 -46.95 1.60 -5.22
C GLY A 736 -46.23 2.94 -5.12
N ASP A 737 -44.87 2.94 -5.09
CA ASP A 737 -44.08 4.18 -5.15
C ASP A 737 -43.86 4.59 -6.62
N TYR A 738 -44.91 5.11 -7.22
CA TYR A 738 -44.96 5.43 -8.65
C TYR A 738 -44.04 6.61 -9.02
N ARG A 739 -43.74 7.54 -8.08
CA ARG A 739 -42.84 8.66 -8.34
C ARG A 739 -41.39 8.18 -8.49
N THR A 740 -40.93 7.36 -7.57
CA THR A 740 -39.59 6.74 -7.64
C THR A 740 -39.50 5.83 -8.85
N ALA A 741 -40.57 5.06 -9.15
CA ALA A 741 -40.61 4.19 -10.33
C ALA A 741 -40.38 4.97 -11.63
N VAL A 742 -41.12 6.07 -11.86
CA VAL A 742 -40.94 6.92 -13.05
C VAL A 742 -39.55 7.50 -13.15
N SER A 743 -39.02 8.08 -12.05
CA SER A 743 -37.68 8.68 -12.04
C SER A 743 -36.58 7.68 -12.44
N LEU A 744 -36.59 6.48 -11.86
CA LEU A 744 -35.62 5.44 -12.15
C LEU A 744 -35.75 4.87 -13.57
N SER A 745 -37.02 4.65 -14.01
CA SER A 745 -37.30 4.13 -15.35
C SER A 745 -36.99 5.17 -16.46
N GLU A 746 -37.16 6.49 -16.21
CA GLU A 746 -36.74 7.55 -17.15
C GLU A 746 -35.22 7.50 -17.36
N GLU A 747 -34.45 7.38 -16.28
CA GLU A 747 -32.99 7.25 -16.36
C GLU A 747 -32.55 5.97 -17.09
N ALA A 748 -33.25 4.85 -16.80
CA ALA A 748 -32.97 3.58 -17.47
C ALA A 748 -33.33 3.65 -18.97
N ALA A 749 -34.52 4.19 -19.33
CA ALA A 749 -34.97 4.31 -20.70
C ALA A 749 -34.15 5.27 -21.56
N ALA A 750 -33.56 6.31 -20.95
CA ALA A 750 -32.63 7.22 -21.63
C ALA A 750 -31.34 6.50 -22.04
N ALA A 751 -30.84 5.60 -21.18
CA ALA A 751 -29.61 4.85 -21.41
C ALA A 751 -29.83 3.55 -22.22
N LEU A 752 -31.05 3.00 -22.19
CA LEU A 752 -31.43 1.74 -22.84
C LEU A 752 -32.67 1.95 -23.76
N PRO A 753 -32.54 2.81 -24.80
CA PRO A 753 -33.66 3.24 -25.61
C PRO A 753 -34.33 2.10 -26.42
N ASP A 754 -33.61 1.03 -26.72
CA ASP A 754 -34.04 -0.08 -27.57
C ASP A 754 -34.47 -1.33 -26.78
N GLN A 755 -34.71 -1.18 -25.47
CA GLN A 755 -35.16 -2.29 -24.62
C GLN A 755 -36.69 -2.21 -24.39
N PRO A 756 -37.48 -3.16 -24.96
CA PRO A 756 -38.93 -3.11 -24.86
C PRO A 756 -39.47 -3.17 -23.43
N ALA A 757 -38.86 -3.99 -22.55
CA ALA A 757 -39.26 -4.12 -21.16
C ALA A 757 -39.10 -2.81 -20.38
N VAL A 758 -37.96 -2.10 -20.57
CA VAL A 758 -37.69 -0.81 -19.93
C VAL A 758 -38.72 0.24 -20.36
N ARG A 759 -39.07 0.28 -21.65
CA ARG A 759 -40.13 1.15 -22.19
C ARG A 759 -41.48 0.83 -21.61
N TYR A 760 -41.81 -0.47 -21.47
CA TYR A 760 -43.03 -0.93 -20.85
C TYR A 760 -43.10 -0.51 -19.37
N HIS A 761 -42.06 -0.75 -18.57
CA HIS A 761 -42.03 -0.35 -17.18
C HIS A 761 -42.23 1.17 -17.00
N LEU A 762 -41.57 2.00 -17.84
CA LEU A 762 -41.80 3.43 -17.86
C LEU A 762 -43.21 3.82 -18.22
N GLY A 763 -43.78 3.19 -19.26
CA GLY A 763 -45.17 3.42 -19.67
C GLY A 763 -46.18 3.12 -18.57
N MET A 764 -45.98 2.00 -17.84
CA MET A 764 -46.82 1.63 -16.68
C MET A 764 -46.68 2.62 -15.54
N GLY A 765 -45.48 3.11 -15.28
CA GLY A 765 -45.21 4.19 -14.32
C GLY A 765 -45.96 5.49 -14.68
N TYR A 766 -45.97 5.88 -15.96
CA TYR A 766 -46.70 7.06 -16.42
C TYR A 766 -48.23 6.88 -16.32
N ILE A 767 -48.76 5.68 -16.57
CA ILE A 767 -50.17 5.41 -16.32
C ILE A 767 -50.51 5.69 -14.86
N SER A 768 -49.72 5.18 -13.94
CA SER A 768 -50.00 5.26 -12.49
C SER A 768 -49.77 6.66 -11.92
N THR A 769 -49.05 7.53 -12.65
CA THR A 769 -48.83 8.96 -12.32
C THR A 769 -49.74 9.91 -13.13
N ASN A 770 -50.74 9.38 -13.80
CA ASN A 770 -51.76 10.11 -14.59
C ASN A 770 -51.14 10.98 -15.72
N GLN A 771 -50.18 10.40 -16.47
CA GLN A 771 -49.54 11.01 -17.65
C GLN A 771 -49.83 10.19 -18.91
N PRO A 772 -51.08 10.18 -19.43
CA PRO A 772 -51.51 9.24 -20.45
C PRO A 772 -50.80 9.39 -21.80
N ASP A 773 -50.48 10.64 -22.22
CA ASP A 773 -49.79 10.92 -23.47
C ASP A 773 -48.37 10.32 -23.49
N LYS A 774 -47.64 10.54 -22.41
CA LYS A 774 -46.31 9.95 -22.26
C LYS A 774 -46.33 8.42 -22.13
N ALA A 775 -47.33 7.90 -21.44
CA ALA A 775 -47.54 6.47 -21.33
C ALA A 775 -47.78 5.82 -22.71
N SER A 776 -48.68 6.40 -23.50
CA SER A 776 -49.01 5.94 -24.87
C SER A 776 -47.74 5.96 -25.77
N GLU A 777 -46.95 7.03 -25.69
CA GLU A 777 -45.71 7.13 -26.44
C GLU A 777 -44.73 5.98 -26.09
N GLN A 778 -44.46 5.75 -24.81
CA GLN A 778 -43.49 4.71 -24.40
C GLN A 778 -44.00 3.32 -24.72
N LEU A 779 -45.29 3.05 -24.51
CA LEU A 779 -45.92 1.76 -24.82
C LEU A 779 -45.91 1.46 -26.32
N LYS A 780 -46.20 2.46 -27.21
CA LYS A 780 -46.11 2.29 -28.66
C LYS A 780 -44.68 1.96 -29.09
N LYS A 781 -43.66 2.68 -28.54
CA LYS A 781 -42.26 2.37 -28.77
C LYS A 781 -41.88 0.96 -28.29
N ALA A 782 -42.40 0.53 -27.14
CA ALA A 782 -42.17 -0.84 -26.63
C ALA A 782 -42.75 -1.90 -27.59
N LEU A 783 -43.94 -1.65 -28.13
CA LEU A 783 -44.59 -2.56 -29.06
C LEU A 783 -43.91 -2.64 -30.43
N GLU A 784 -43.38 -1.49 -30.92
CA GLU A 784 -42.57 -1.43 -32.14
C GLU A 784 -41.30 -2.26 -32.04
N LEU A 785 -40.64 -2.21 -30.88
CA LEU A 785 -39.40 -2.95 -30.62
C LEU A 785 -39.64 -4.48 -30.45
N ALA A 786 -40.84 -4.88 -30.01
CA ALA A 786 -41.14 -6.28 -29.72
C ALA A 786 -42.62 -6.66 -30.05
N PRO A 787 -43.01 -6.61 -31.31
CA PRO A 787 -44.44 -6.74 -31.71
C PRO A 787 -45.03 -8.13 -31.49
N ASN A 788 -44.19 -9.16 -31.34
CA ASN A 788 -44.61 -10.57 -31.36
C ASN A 788 -44.05 -11.40 -30.16
N ASN A 789 -43.64 -10.73 -29.09
CA ASN A 789 -43.22 -11.44 -27.89
C ASN A 789 -44.32 -11.50 -26.81
N GLU A 790 -44.08 -12.20 -25.70
CA GLU A 790 -45.04 -12.32 -24.58
C GLU A 790 -45.45 -10.95 -23.99
N LEU A 791 -44.53 -9.96 -24.01
CA LEU A 791 -44.75 -8.62 -23.48
C LEU A 791 -45.72 -7.82 -24.38
N ALA A 792 -45.83 -8.14 -25.68
CA ALA A 792 -46.68 -7.44 -26.64
C ALA A 792 -48.17 -7.48 -26.25
N GLU A 793 -48.64 -8.57 -25.67
CA GLU A 793 -50.03 -8.67 -25.20
C GLU A 793 -50.25 -7.73 -24.00
N ALA A 794 -49.37 -7.72 -23.02
CA ALA A 794 -49.45 -6.79 -21.88
C ALA A 794 -49.42 -5.33 -22.32
N ILE A 795 -48.59 -5.01 -23.29
CA ILE A 795 -48.49 -3.64 -23.85
C ILE A 795 -49.81 -3.26 -24.57
N ARG A 796 -50.37 -4.13 -25.41
CA ARG A 796 -51.65 -3.88 -26.09
C ARG A 796 -52.81 -3.67 -25.09
N ASN A 797 -52.85 -4.49 -24.03
CA ASN A 797 -53.83 -4.34 -22.98
C ASN A 797 -53.70 -3.00 -22.23
N ALA A 798 -52.48 -2.55 -22.00
CA ALA A 798 -52.21 -1.24 -21.39
C ALA A 798 -52.60 -0.08 -22.29
N LEU A 799 -52.31 -0.15 -23.60
CA LEU A 799 -52.73 0.84 -24.60
C LEU A 799 -54.25 0.90 -24.74
N GLN A 800 -54.94 -0.24 -24.76
CA GLN A 800 -56.42 -0.31 -24.83
C GLN A 800 -57.09 0.37 -23.61
N LYS A 801 -56.52 0.22 -22.42
CA LYS A 801 -56.98 0.91 -21.21
C LYS A 801 -56.77 2.41 -21.27
N LEU A 802 -55.82 2.91 -22.01
CA LEU A 802 -55.60 4.35 -22.26
C LEU A 802 -56.53 4.92 -23.32
N GLY A 803 -57.33 4.13 -24.03
CA GLY A 803 -58.21 4.57 -25.11
C GLY A 803 -57.47 4.94 -26.39
N SER A 804 -56.25 4.46 -26.57
CA SER A 804 -55.37 4.77 -27.70
C SER A 804 -55.12 3.56 -28.60
#